data_661cfa4212e69e58603b72c411c11dfa
#
_entry.id   661cfa4212e69e58603b72c411c11dfa
#
_cell.length_a   1.000
_cell.length_b   1.000
_cell.length_c   1.000
_cell.angle_alpha   90.00
_cell.angle_beta   90.00
_cell.angle_gamma   90.00
#
_symmetry.space_group_name_H-M   'P 1'
#
loop_
_entity.id
_entity.type
_entity.pdbx_description
1 polymer ?
#
loop_
_entity_poly.entity_id
_entity_poly.type
_entity_poly.pdbx_seq_one_letter_code
_entity_poly.pdbx_strand_id
1 'polypeptide(L)'
;TITGTNASGAEIRGYSGALEVNVLDFGADKSGKKDSAKAIQKALNYAIDNGSNSVQVKVVVPKGKYRIDKMLKIYSNTWLYLENGATIVRNYDKGGMLKNAQANGAGGYGSERNVIIEGGCWDGNPSSTCRPFSTMRFGHMTNLWIKNVEIKNNYNGHHLEIGATQGITIEDCDFHGYSGNYQKEAIQLDTISNAEVFAGFEPFDDTPCDNAVIRNNKFHDLMRGLGSHSACLGVYYTNTVISGNTFYDLKAAAILLLNHKNCIIENNTMTNVGCGIDFKYMTDYENVNFHVPNSGYAGIKDRLDDNANTIIRNNTITTAGTYYFPEPYAIQIFGKELAASYSHPDYNYTVKGVKITDNTIKTVGSAVRLTDVSGIFIGSNDISFDYDRYNYSMDLIWLSQSSQITVTKNTLTGTRQNSVYISGGSGNDVSSNTIKSPEVSGVYVSGGSEKNTVSGNTITSAGSNGIKITKKAQADVRKNTVKKSKNHGVLYDDASGNVKDNTLEENGLNGFTADNSSSVEFRDNVCNKNTNYGIKANNGSEVKISGNSFSENGKGSIYAVNGAAVLLNAPTDVKSYDICSDKLTVSWGEVSQADGYYVYRKTDSDDAEFQCVGNVTDGTSYTDYGLVPKTRYVYKIKAYLNTVDDVQEGSGSAEVSIKTKLTIIGCTTNMRGSMSYTGKERTQIFDVFVGGETLIPDIDYRLVYSNNINVGTAKVTVIGMGQYCDSVDFQFNITLRSDNVMVIKPQELNKKSVVSGKPTMKAQGYEVTEAAKDKLDYTPKKELVTVVNYNSPAQVIKRARADMLDLRVRSYRELTGENIYGAWL
;
A
#
# COMPACT_ATOMS: atom_id res chain seq x y z
N THR A 1 17.09 7.56 -15.20
CA THR A 1 17.96 8.50 -14.49
C THR A 1 18.06 9.72 -15.34
N ILE A 2 17.35 10.82 -14.99
CA ILE A 2 17.66 12.12 -15.54
C ILE A 2 19.00 12.43 -14.87
N THR A 3 20.07 12.13 -15.52
CA THR A 3 21.30 12.83 -15.25
C THR A 3 21.05 14.25 -15.71
N GLY A 4 21.00 15.20 -14.78
CA GLY A 4 21.10 16.62 -15.08
C GLY A 4 22.49 16.87 -15.67
N THR A 5 22.70 16.27 -16.80
CA THR A 5 23.76 16.78 -17.66
C THR A 5 23.23 18.11 -18.11
N ASN A 6 23.88 19.15 -17.66
CA ASN A 6 24.00 20.36 -18.42
C ASN A 6 23.55 20.12 -19.83
N ALA A 7 22.75 21.00 -20.33
CA ALA A 7 22.82 21.28 -21.71
C ALA A 7 24.29 21.02 -22.10
N SER A 8 24.55 19.95 -22.83
CA SER A 8 25.83 19.72 -23.43
C SER A 8 25.99 20.71 -24.61
N GLY A 9 25.43 21.91 -24.45
CA GLY A 9 25.75 23.07 -25.20
C GLY A 9 27.14 23.47 -24.74
N ALA A 10 28.02 23.66 -25.62
CA ALA A 10 29.25 24.35 -25.34
C ALA A 10 28.88 25.57 -24.47
N GLU A 11 29.40 25.59 -23.21
CA GLU A 11 29.37 26.84 -22.45
C GLU A 11 29.87 27.92 -23.41
N ILE A 12 29.02 28.91 -23.71
CA ILE A 12 29.49 30.10 -24.38
C ILE A 12 30.37 30.77 -23.37
N ARG A 13 31.65 30.40 -23.36
CA ARG A 13 32.62 31.13 -22.54
C ARG A 13 32.92 32.41 -23.31
N GLY A 14 32.76 33.56 -22.64
CA GLY A 14 33.34 34.78 -23.17
C GLY A 14 34.80 34.49 -23.49
N TYR A 15 35.13 34.49 -24.71
CA TYR A 15 36.48 34.12 -25.17
C TYR A 15 37.51 35.13 -24.64
N SER A 16 38.53 34.66 -23.95
CA SER A 16 39.76 35.49 -23.73
C SER A 16 40.30 35.85 -25.10
N GLY A 17 40.13 37.09 -25.56
CA GLY A 17 40.48 37.49 -26.88
C GLY A 17 39.32 37.97 -27.76
N ALA A 18 38.13 38.25 -27.18
CA ALA A 18 37.04 38.90 -27.90
C ALA A 18 37.52 40.25 -28.48
N LEU A 19 37.13 40.55 -29.72
CA LEU A 19 37.34 41.86 -30.31
C LEU A 19 36.37 42.86 -29.62
N GLU A 20 36.90 43.85 -28.94
CA GLU A 20 36.08 44.81 -28.18
C GLU A 20 35.85 46.07 -28.99
N VAL A 21 34.60 46.54 -29.03
CA VAL A 21 34.18 47.78 -29.61
C VAL A 21 33.27 48.56 -28.67
N ASN A 22 33.46 49.86 -28.58
CA ASN A 22 32.68 50.69 -27.66
C ASN A 22 31.62 51.53 -28.43
N VAL A 23 30.39 51.51 -27.98
CA VAL A 23 29.30 52.24 -28.68
C VAL A 23 29.54 53.76 -28.74
N LEU A 24 30.33 54.30 -27.84
CA LEU A 24 30.71 55.71 -27.82
C LEU A 24 31.58 56.05 -29.06
N ASP A 25 32.40 55.16 -29.53
CA ASP A 25 33.24 55.32 -30.72
C ASP A 25 32.38 55.46 -32.00
N PHE A 26 31.16 54.97 -31.96
CA PHE A 26 30.16 55.12 -33.03
C PHE A 26 29.21 56.30 -32.83
N GLY A 27 29.41 57.09 -31.75
CA GLY A 27 28.64 58.32 -31.49
C GLY A 27 27.39 58.09 -30.66
N ALA A 28 27.32 57.07 -29.79
CA ALA A 28 26.20 56.91 -28.85
C ALA A 28 26.18 58.01 -27.79
N ASP A 29 24.98 58.50 -27.48
CA ASP A 29 24.79 59.54 -26.44
C ASP A 29 24.46 58.88 -25.08
N LYS A 30 25.45 58.89 -24.16
CA LYS A 30 25.31 58.34 -22.84
C LYS A 30 24.49 59.20 -21.88
N SER A 31 24.04 60.40 -22.30
CA SER A 31 23.18 61.29 -21.53
C SER A 31 21.68 60.95 -21.62
N GLY A 32 21.27 60.16 -22.62
CA GLY A 32 19.89 59.80 -22.97
C GLY A 32 19.08 60.93 -23.61
N LYS A 33 19.73 62.04 -24.00
CA LYS A 33 19.04 63.20 -24.66
C LYS A 33 18.86 62.98 -26.14
N LYS A 34 19.80 62.30 -26.80
CA LYS A 34 19.76 62.03 -28.24
C LYS A 34 19.54 60.53 -28.50
N ASP A 35 19.00 60.19 -29.66
CA ASP A 35 18.86 58.80 -30.11
C ASP A 35 20.22 58.14 -30.30
N SER A 36 20.45 57.06 -29.63
CA SER A 36 21.66 56.23 -29.73
C SER A 36 21.48 54.95 -30.58
N ALA A 37 20.27 54.68 -31.05
CA ALA A 37 19.99 53.43 -31.77
C ALA A 37 20.88 53.21 -32.98
N LYS A 38 21.17 54.26 -33.78
CA LYS A 38 22.01 54.19 -34.97
C LYS A 38 23.47 53.88 -34.59
N ALA A 39 24.00 54.47 -33.52
CA ALA A 39 25.36 54.26 -33.03
C ALA A 39 25.53 52.84 -32.43
N ILE A 40 24.61 52.43 -31.56
CA ILE A 40 24.64 51.08 -31.01
C ILE A 40 24.49 50.04 -32.12
N GLN A 41 23.61 50.23 -33.09
CA GLN A 41 23.46 49.33 -34.25
C GLN A 41 24.73 49.21 -35.08
N LYS A 42 25.47 50.30 -35.30
CA LYS A 42 26.75 50.27 -36.01
C LYS A 42 27.79 49.38 -35.24
N ALA A 43 27.84 49.51 -33.92
CA ALA A 43 28.70 48.69 -33.09
C ALA A 43 28.29 47.21 -33.18
N LEU A 44 26.99 46.92 -33.14
CA LEU A 44 26.46 45.54 -33.28
C LEU A 44 26.75 44.95 -34.65
N ASN A 45 26.66 45.78 -35.71
CA ASN A 45 26.95 45.36 -37.07
C ASN A 45 28.44 44.97 -37.26
N TYR A 46 29.35 45.43 -36.41
CA TYR A 46 30.77 45.06 -36.47
C TYR A 46 30.97 43.56 -36.32
N ALA A 47 30.07 42.87 -35.65
CA ALA A 47 30.11 41.41 -35.51
C ALA A 47 29.83 40.66 -36.83
N ILE A 48 29.16 41.28 -37.81
CA ILE A 48 28.84 40.67 -39.12
C ILE A 48 30.16 40.33 -39.87
N ASP A 49 31.08 41.26 -39.89
CA ASP A 49 32.34 41.17 -40.66
C ASP A 49 33.53 40.58 -39.84
N ASN A 50 33.44 40.70 -38.51
CA ASN A 50 34.58 40.43 -37.62
C ASN A 50 34.30 39.25 -36.62
N GLY A 51 33.06 38.81 -36.48
CA GLY A 51 32.69 37.68 -35.65
C GLY A 51 32.80 36.34 -36.35
N SER A 52 33.20 35.29 -35.64
CA SER A 52 33.22 33.92 -36.14
C SER A 52 32.96 32.95 -35.00
N ASN A 53 32.80 31.65 -35.27
CA ASN A 53 32.66 30.63 -34.25
C ASN A 53 33.84 30.55 -33.26
N SER A 54 34.98 31.12 -33.65
CA SER A 54 36.17 31.22 -32.82
C SER A 54 36.49 32.61 -32.28
N VAL A 55 35.78 33.63 -32.79
CA VAL A 55 36.00 35.05 -32.41
C VAL A 55 34.68 35.72 -32.09
N GLN A 56 34.53 36.14 -30.86
CA GLN A 56 33.38 36.93 -30.45
C GLN A 56 33.68 38.41 -30.52
N VAL A 57 32.69 39.22 -30.94
CA VAL A 57 32.77 40.67 -30.87
C VAL A 57 32.02 41.16 -29.62
N LYS A 58 32.78 41.72 -28.70
CA LYS A 58 32.26 42.31 -27.45
C LYS A 58 31.91 43.77 -27.70
N VAL A 59 30.63 44.06 -27.73
CA VAL A 59 30.08 45.43 -27.87
C VAL A 59 29.85 45.97 -26.45
N VAL A 60 30.66 46.94 -26.06
CA VAL A 60 30.61 47.59 -24.76
C VAL A 60 29.71 48.80 -24.76
N VAL A 61 28.73 48.84 -23.88
CA VAL A 61 27.90 49.96 -23.58
C VAL A 61 28.29 50.51 -22.20
N PRO A 62 29.13 51.57 -22.12
CA PRO A 62 29.57 52.11 -20.84
C PRO A 62 28.43 52.65 -19.98
N LYS A 63 28.72 52.87 -18.68
CA LYS A 63 27.76 53.50 -17.77
C LYS A 63 27.15 54.78 -18.33
N GLY A 64 25.82 54.86 -18.33
CA GLY A 64 25.05 55.99 -18.85
C GLY A 64 23.62 55.62 -19.20
N LYS A 65 22.85 56.61 -19.67
CA LYS A 65 21.47 56.38 -20.17
C LYS A 65 21.48 56.55 -21.70
N TYR A 66 21.02 55.52 -22.38
CA TYR A 66 21.01 55.48 -23.87
C TYR A 66 19.58 55.40 -24.35
N ARG A 67 19.05 56.46 -24.94
CA ARG A 67 17.74 56.48 -25.58
C ARG A 67 17.82 55.81 -26.93
N ILE A 68 16.91 54.90 -27.21
CA ILE A 68 16.74 54.33 -28.56
C ILE A 68 15.37 54.65 -29.12
N ASP A 69 15.31 55.18 -30.34
CA ASP A 69 14.08 55.55 -31.02
C ASP A 69 13.67 54.49 -32.06
N LYS A 70 14.36 53.33 -32.10
CA LYS A 70 14.02 52.15 -32.88
C LYS A 70 14.68 50.89 -32.32
N MET A 71 14.10 49.74 -32.68
CA MET A 71 14.59 48.40 -32.28
C MET A 71 15.97 48.10 -32.88
N LEU A 72 16.81 47.50 -32.05
CA LEU A 72 18.15 47.03 -32.42
C LEU A 72 18.10 45.60 -32.96
N LYS A 73 19.10 45.24 -33.80
CA LYS A 73 19.32 43.87 -34.28
C LYS A 73 20.67 43.39 -33.80
N ILE A 74 20.71 42.14 -33.29
CA ILE A 74 21.96 41.45 -32.88
C ILE A 74 22.25 40.31 -33.82
N TYR A 75 23.51 40.01 -34.01
CA TYR A 75 24.03 39.04 -34.98
C TYR A 75 24.79 37.94 -34.24
N SER A 76 25.09 36.88 -34.98
CA SER A 76 25.91 35.77 -34.45
C SER A 76 27.26 36.25 -33.89
N ASN A 77 27.75 35.55 -32.88
CA ASN A 77 29.05 35.76 -32.26
C ASN A 77 29.21 37.15 -31.61
N THR A 78 28.10 37.71 -31.12
CA THR A 78 28.10 39.01 -30.44
C THR A 78 28.00 38.81 -28.92
N TRP A 79 28.84 39.51 -28.18
CA TRP A 79 28.75 39.68 -26.73
C TRP A 79 28.38 41.14 -26.46
N LEU A 80 27.10 41.41 -26.25
CA LEU A 80 26.58 42.75 -25.90
C LEU A 80 26.72 42.91 -24.36
N TYR A 81 27.68 43.73 -23.96
CA TYR A 81 28.04 43.99 -22.59
C TYR A 81 27.67 45.39 -22.16
N LEU A 82 26.75 45.51 -21.22
CA LEU A 82 26.36 46.79 -20.60
C LEU A 82 27.06 46.88 -19.24
N GLU A 83 27.87 47.91 -19.05
CA GLU A 83 28.51 48.15 -17.77
C GLU A 83 27.47 48.42 -16.66
N ASN A 84 27.88 48.18 -15.40
CA ASN A 84 27.03 48.50 -14.25
C ASN A 84 26.61 49.98 -14.26
N GLY A 85 25.31 50.23 -14.24
CA GLY A 85 24.72 51.55 -14.36
C GLY A 85 24.51 52.03 -15.82
N ALA A 86 24.72 51.20 -16.79
CA ALA A 86 24.27 51.43 -18.17
C ALA A 86 22.79 51.09 -18.31
N THR A 87 21.97 52.00 -18.90
CA THR A 87 20.53 51.76 -19.14
C THR A 87 20.20 52.07 -20.59
N ILE A 88 19.62 51.15 -21.32
CA ILE A 88 19.01 51.38 -22.63
C ILE A 88 17.51 51.65 -22.42
N VAL A 89 17.02 52.81 -22.88
CA VAL A 89 15.65 53.24 -22.68
C VAL A 89 14.93 53.35 -24.03
N ARG A 90 13.82 52.64 -24.12
CA ARG A 90 12.92 52.69 -25.28
C ARG A 90 12.18 54.05 -25.37
N ASN A 91 12.07 54.61 -26.54
CA ASN A 91 11.39 55.90 -26.76
C ASN A 91 10.62 55.92 -28.09
N TYR A 92 9.74 54.99 -28.32
CA TYR A 92 8.85 54.86 -29.45
C TYR A 92 7.64 54.00 -29.14
N ASP A 93 6.58 54.07 -29.94
CA ASP A 93 5.29 53.47 -29.59
C ASP A 93 5.10 52.05 -30.10
N LYS A 94 5.86 51.55 -31.05
CA LYS A 94 5.63 50.26 -31.69
C LYS A 94 6.92 49.41 -31.78
N GLY A 95 6.89 48.20 -31.27
CA GLY A 95 7.95 47.21 -31.35
C GLY A 95 8.83 47.11 -30.13
N GLY A 96 9.58 46.00 -30.00
CA GLY A 96 10.49 45.74 -28.93
C GLY A 96 11.83 46.49 -29.03
N MET A 97 12.79 46.21 -28.14
CA MET A 97 14.06 46.91 -28.04
C MET A 97 15.19 46.20 -28.76
N LEU A 98 15.19 44.85 -28.76
CA LEU A 98 16.23 44.02 -29.39
C LEU A 98 15.62 42.78 -30.03
N LYS A 99 16.15 42.38 -31.20
CA LYS A 99 15.89 41.06 -31.76
C LYS A 99 17.14 40.51 -32.48
N ASN A 100 17.23 39.17 -32.66
CA ASN A 100 18.24 38.65 -33.56
C ASN A 100 17.89 39.00 -35.02
N ALA A 101 18.92 39.14 -35.82
CA ALA A 101 18.78 39.67 -37.16
C ALA A 101 18.08 38.73 -38.15
N GLN A 102 18.19 37.42 -37.92
CA GLN A 102 17.76 36.39 -38.88
C GLN A 102 18.33 36.61 -40.29
N ALA A 103 19.63 36.86 -40.32
CA ALA A 103 20.29 37.35 -41.55
C ALA A 103 20.23 36.36 -42.71
N ASN A 104 20.16 35.07 -42.43
CA ASN A 104 20.11 34.02 -43.47
C ASN A 104 18.71 33.44 -43.73
N GLY A 105 17.70 33.83 -42.94
CA GLY A 105 16.34 33.30 -43.03
C GLY A 105 16.22 31.79 -42.77
N ALA A 106 17.21 31.19 -42.11
CA ALA A 106 17.20 29.76 -41.84
C ALA A 106 16.20 29.40 -40.72
N GLY A 107 15.45 28.30 -40.90
CA GLY A 107 14.60 27.68 -39.93
C GLY A 107 15.37 26.78 -38.98
N GLY A 108 14.63 25.99 -38.17
CA GLY A 108 15.22 25.18 -37.16
C GLY A 108 15.97 26.01 -36.12
N TYR A 109 17.21 25.64 -35.84
CA TYR A 109 18.14 26.37 -34.96
C TYR A 109 19.25 27.08 -35.79
N GLY A 110 19.02 27.36 -37.07
CA GLY A 110 20.07 27.68 -38.01
C GLY A 110 20.32 29.15 -38.26
N SER A 111 19.55 30.08 -37.67
CA SER A 111 19.67 31.52 -37.96
C SER A 111 20.93 32.12 -37.27
N GLU A 112 20.79 32.70 -36.10
CA GLU A 112 21.90 33.28 -35.35
C GLU A 112 22.47 32.31 -34.29
N ARG A 113 23.71 32.57 -33.88
CA ARG A 113 24.36 31.72 -32.86
C ARG A 113 25.34 32.48 -31.96
N ASN A 114 25.65 31.90 -30.80
CA ASN A 114 26.69 32.40 -29.91
C ASN A 114 26.46 33.87 -29.48
N VAL A 115 25.27 34.20 -29.03
CA VAL A 115 24.94 35.54 -28.53
C VAL A 115 24.95 35.60 -27.02
N ILE A 116 25.73 36.52 -26.45
CA ILE A 116 25.75 36.85 -25.04
C ILE A 116 25.17 38.25 -24.82
N ILE A 117 24.23 38.39 -23.87
CA ILE A 117 23.73 39.67 -23.40
C ILE A 117 24.03 39.71 -21.92
N GLU A 118 24.86 40.68 -21.52
CA GLU A 118 25.34 40.72 -20.12
C GLU A 118 25.25 42.13 -19.56
N GLY A 119 24.71 42.21 -18.37
CA GLY A 119 24.72 43.39 -17.52
C GLY A 119 23.71 44.49 -17.90
N GLY A 120 23.73 45.56 -17.14
CA GLY A 120 22.92 46.75 -17.33
C GLY A 120 21.40 46.56 -17.19
N CYS A 121 20.71 47.60 -17.64
CA CYS A 121 19.24 47.69 -17.56
C CYS A 121 18.61 47.96 -18.91
N TRP A 122 17.52 47.25 -19.22
CA TRP A 122 16.65 47.51 -20.39
C TRP A 122 15.29 47.98 -19.90
N ASP A 123 15.01 49.27 -20.11
CA ASP A 123 13.80 49.92 -19.65
C ASP A 123 12.83 50.14 -20.85
N GLY A 124 11.73 49.36 -20.84
CA GLY A 124 10.69 49.46 -21.86
C GLY A 124 9.96 50.79 -21.92
N ASN A 125 9.95 51.54 -20.82
CA ASN A 125 9.45 52.90 -20.72
C ASN A 125 8.16 53.16 -21.55
N PRO A 126 7.05 52.42 -21.32
CA PRO A 126 5.85 52.56 -22.15
C PRO A 126 5.19 53.92 -22.01
N SER A 127 4.93 54.57 -23.16
CA SER A 127 4.10 55.80 -23.24
C SER A 127 2.62 55.44 -23.10
N SER A 128 1.79 56.45 -22.90
CA SER A 128 0.32 56.28 -22.89
C SER A 128 -0.26 55.82 -24.24
N THR A 129 0.45 56.01 -25.32
CA THR A 129 0.09 55.58 -26.68
C THR A 129 0.78 54.29 -27.11
N CYS A 130 1.56 53.69 -26.23
CA CYS A 130 2.36 52.53 -26.52
C CYS A 130 1.50 51.31 -26.90
N ARG A 131 1.90 50.61 -27.98
CA ARG A 131 1.33 49.34 -28.35
C ARG A 131 2.02 48.19 -27.58
N PRO A 132 1.36 47.03 -27.40
CA PRO A 132 1.98 45.86 -26.84
C PRO A 132 3.32 45.54 -27.51
N PHE A 133 4.33 45.20 -26.69
CA PHE A 133 5.65 44.85 -27.18
C PHE A 133 6.38 43.85 -26.29
N SER A 134 7.13 42.94 -26.88
CA SER A 134 8.12 42.14 -26.19
C SER A 134 9.47 42.86 -26.22
N THR A 135 10.12 42.99 -25.04
CA THR A 135 11.35 43.80 -24.92
C THR A 135 12.48 43.22 -25.76
N MET A 136 12.75 41.93 -25.64
CA MET A 136 13.70 41.20 -26.50
C MET A 136 13.04 40.01 -27.17
N ARG A 137 13.37 39.79 -28.43
CA ARG A 137 12.82 38.67 -29.22
C ARG A 137 13.91 37.89 -29.91
N PHE A 138 13.90 36.58 -29.74
CA PHE A 138 14.89 35.66 -30.31
C PHE A 138 14.19 34.50 -31.00
N GLY A 139 14.68 34.12 -32.18
CA GLY A 139 14.12 32.98 -32.90
C GLY A 139 15.15 32.28 -33.80
N HIS A 140 14.98 30.96 -33.96
CA HIS A 140 15.81 30.11 -34.78
C HIS A 140 17.30 30.18 -34.45
N MET A 141 17.63 30.25 -33.16
CA MET A 141 19.00 30.46 -32.69
C MET A 141 19.65 29.20 -32.08
N THR A 142 20.97 29.23 -32.03
CA THR A 142 21.77 28.30 -31.23
C THR A 142 22.67 29.08 -30.27
N ASN A 143 22.72 28.69 -29.01
CA ASN A 143 23.53 29.27 -27.94
C ASN A 143 23.20 30.76 -27.66
N LEU A 144 22.20 30.99 -26.86
CA LEU A 144 21.82 32.30 -26.31
C LEU A 144 22.11 32.33 -24.79
N TRP A 145 22.91 33.28 -24.36
CA TRP A 145 23.23 33.49 -22.94
C TRP A 145 22.88 34.89 -22.49
N ILE A 146 21.95 35.01 -21.54
CA ILE A 146 21.52 36.27 -20.93
C ILE A 146 21.84 36.21 -19.45
N LYS A 147 22.69 37.15 -18.97
CA LYS A 147 23.13 37.11 -17.59
C LYS A 147 23.30 38.48 -16.96
N ASN A 148 23.02 38.58 -15.65
CA ASN A 148 23.16 39.84 -14.91
C ASN A 148 22.38 41.02 -15.49
N VAL A 149 21.25 40.79 -16.13
CA VAL A 149 20.46 41.84 -16.86
C VAL A 149 19.22 42.21 -16.04
N GLU A 150 18.96 43.50 -15.87
CA GLU A 150 17.67 44.02 -15.43
C GLU A 150 16.80 44.32 -16.67
N ILE A 151 15.60 43.73 -16.75
CA ILE A 151 14.60 44.06 -17.80
C ILE A 151 13.31 44.50 -17.13
N LYS A 152 12.88 45.74 -17.44
CA LYS A 152 11.74 46.29 -16.74
C LYS A 152 10.78 47.09 -17.62
N ASN A 153 9.58 47.37 -17.03
CA ASN A 153 8.58 48.29 -17.62
C ASN A 153 8.09 47.82 -18.99
N ASN A 154 7.63 46.59 -19.08
CA ASN A 154 7.01 46.06 -20.28
C ASN A 154 5.50 46.37 -20.33
N TYR A 155 4.92 46.44 -21.52
CA TYR A 155 3.49 46.64 -21.70
C TYR A 155 2.86 45.53 -22.55
N ASN A 156 1.97 44.74 -21.98
CA ASN A 156 1.18 43.70 -22.66
C ASN A 156 2.00 42.73 -23.55
N GLY A 157 3.27 42.50 -23.25
CA GLY A 157 4.18 41.60 -23.96
C GLY A 157 5.13 40.86 -23.03
N HIS A 158 6.18 40.29 -23.58
CA HIS A 158 7.17 39.54 -22.82
C HIS A 158 8.42 40.38 -22.58
N HIS A 159 9.11 40.16 -21.46
CA HIS A 159 10.45 40.70 -21.27
C HIS A 159 11.43 39.99 -22.20
N LEU A 160 11.34 38.67 -22.30
CA LEU A 160 12.05 37.83 -23.26
C LEU A 160 11.04 36.93 -23.98
N GLU A 161 11.00 37.01 -25.28
CA GLU A 161 10.21 36.15 -26.16
C GLU A 161 11.17 35.33 -27.03
N ILE A 162 11.28 34.02 -26.72
CA ILE A 162 12.27 33.13 -27.31
C ILE A 162 11.54 31.97 -27.98
N GLY A 163 11.74 31.81 -29.29
CA GLY A 163 11.19 30.68 -30.05
C GLY A 163 12.28 29.92 -30.80
N ALA A 164 12.03 28.66 -31.11
CA ALA A 164 12.93 27.82 -31.89
C ALA A 164 14.42 28.03 -31.56
N THR A 165 14.79 28.03 -30.30
CA THR A 165 16.17 28.29 -29.86
C THR A 165 16.71 27.11 -29.09
N GLN A 166 17.92 26.68 -29.39
CA GLN A 166 18.60 25.59 -28.71
C GLN A 166 19.82 26.08 -27.92
N GLY A 167 19.98 25.61 -26.70
CA GLY A 167 21.07 26.02 -25.81
C GLY A 167 20.85 27.42 -25.24
N ILE A 168 19.87 27.57 -24.39
CA ILE A 168 19.49 28.83 -23.75
C ILE A 168 20.02 28.81 -22.33
N THR A 169 20.70 29.91 -21.92
CA THR A 169 21.03 30.14 -20.50
C THR A 169 20.58 31.53 -20.09
N ILE A 170 19.76 31.63 -19.06
CA ILE A 170 19.29 32.90 -18.48
C ILE A 170 19.57 32.84 -16.99
N GLU A 171 20.48 33.68 -16.51
CA GLU A 171 20.91 33.62 -15.12
C GLU A 171 21.18 34.98 -14.49
N ASP A 172 20.97 35.03 -13.18
CA ASP A 172 21.27 36.20 -12.35
C ASP A 172 20.59 37.50 -12.87
N CYS A 173 19.43 37.38 -13.51
CA CYS A 173 18.68 38.49 -14.09
C CYS A 173 17.52 38.94 -13.18
N ASP A 174 17.06 40.15 -13.39
CA ASP A 174 15.92 40.74 -12.69
C ASP A 174 14.84 41.19 -13.70
N PHE A 175 13.65 40.57 -13.61
CA PHE A 175 12.52 40.80 -14.50
C PHE A 175 11.38 41.42 -13.70
N HIS A 176 10.96 42.62 -14.04
CA HIS A 176 9.88 43.31 -13.31
C HIS A 176 9.17 44.42 -14.08
N GLY A 177 8.13 44.97 -13.45
CA GLY A 177 7.45 46.16 -13.99
C GLY A 177 6.61 45.85 -15.22
N TYR A 178 5.64 44.95 -15.07
CA TYR A 178 4.67 44.68 -16.12
C TYR A 178 3.43 45.54 -15.98
N SER A 179 2.97 46.10 -17.09
CA SER A 179 1.69 46.79 -17.19
C SER A 179 0.81 46.19 -18.30
N GLY A 180 -0.51 46.26 -18.09
CA GLY A 180 -1.49 45.69 -19.02
C GLY A 180 -2.29 44.52 -18.45
N ASN A 181 -3.16 43.93 -19.28
CA ASN A 181 -4.15 42.93 -18.90
C ASN A 181 -3.90 41.54 -19.50
N TYR A 182 -3.00 41.42 -20.48
CA TYR A 182 -2.71 40.13 -21.09
C TYR A 182 -1.88 39.25 -20.17
N GLN A 183 -2.22 37.96 -20.10
CA GLN A 183 -1.49 37.02 -19.27
C GLN A 183 -0.18 36.58 -19.94
N LYS A 184 0.83 37.45 -19.93
CA LYS A 184 2.13 37.24 -20.56
C LYS A 184 3.18 36.83 -19.56
N GLU A 185 4.02 35.89 -19.91
CA GLU A 185 5.19 35.45 -19.18
C GLU A 185 6.32 36.49 -19.35
N ALA A 186 7.11 36.72 -18.30
CA ALA A 186 8.31 37.53 -18.44
C ALA A 186 9.32 36.82 -19.38
N ILE A 187 9.56 35.54 -19.20
CA ILE A 187 10.31 34.68 -20.14
C ILE A 187 9.35 33.73 -20.83
N GLN A 188 9.18 33.88 -22.12
CA GLN A 188 8.42 32.97 -22.99
C GLN A 188 9.39 32.04 -23.74
N LEU A 189 9.16 30.75 -23.68
CA LEU A 189 9.81 29.72 -24.50
C LEU A 189 8.75 29.10 -25.39
N ASP A 190 8.81 29.29 -26.68
CA ASP A 190 7.77 28.85 -27.61
C ASP A 190 8.28 28.14 -28.85
N THR A 191 7.34 27.58 -29.60
CA THR A 191 7.54 27.15 -31.00
C THR A 191 7.39 28.34 -31.93
N ILE A 192 7.99 28.28 -33.10
CA ILE A 192 7.75 29.25 -34.16
C ILE A 192 6.84 28.62 -35.21
N SER A 193 5.52 28.82 -35.06
CA SER A 193 4.53 28.10 -35.83
C SER A 193 3.66 29.00 -36.72
N ASN A 194 3.50 30.25 -36.39
CA ASN A 194 2.69 31.19 -37.16
C ASN A 194 3.07 32.65 -36.92
N ALA A 195 2.62 33.53 -37.83
CA ALA A 195 2.91 34.95 -37.77
C ALA A 195 2.15 35.70 -36.66
N GLU A 196 1.08 35.18 -36.12
CA GLU A 196 0.32 35.84 -35.05
C GLU A 196 1.09 35.77 -33.73
N VAL A 197 1.78 34.64 -33.48
CA VAL A 197 2.58 34.45 -32.28
C VAL A 197 4.01 34.97 -32.47
N PHE A 198 4.67 34.67 -33.61
CA PHE A 198 6.08 34.98 -33.83
C PHE A 198 6.33 35.77 -35.12
N ALA A 199 5.61 36.86 -35.35
CA ALA A 199 5.77 37.72 -36.52
C ALA A 199 7.23 38.16 -36.75
N GLY A 200 7.71 37.99 -37.95
CA GLY A 200 9.05 38.41 -38.40
C GLY A 200 10.16 37.42 -38.02
N PHE A 201 9.78 36.12 -37.85
CA PHE A 201 10.70 35.01 -37.64
C PHE A 201 10.33 33.82 -38.55
N GLU A 202 10.07 34.04 -39.80
CA GLU A 202 9.88 32.97 -40.79
C GLU A 202 11.21 32.16 -41.00
N PRO A 203 11.15 30.81 -41.28
CA PRO A 203 9.94 30.05 -41.57
C PRO A 203 9.22 29.62 -40.32
N PHE A 204 7.90 29.43 -40.45
CA PHE A 204 7.06 28.86 -39.38
C PHE A 204 7.08 27.34 -39.50
N ASP A 205 8.08 26.72 -38.86
CA ASP A 205 8.43 25.31 -39.04
C ASP A 205 8.16 24.46 -37.79
N ASP A 206 7.42 25.01 -36.82
CA ASP A 206 7.05 24.33 -35.57
C ASP A 206 8.25 23.93 -34.67
N THR A 207 9.44 24.43 -34.93
CA THR A 207 10.63 24.15 -34.13
C THR A 207 10.45 24.67 -32.70
N PRO A 208 10.55 23.83 -31.66
CA PRO A 208 10.44 24.25 -30.25
C PRO A 208 11.77 24.80 -29.71
N CYS A 209 11.75 25.43 -28.57
CA CYS A 209 12.95 25.62 -27.77
C CYS A 209 13.45 24.31 -27.20
N ASP A 210 14.77 24.12 -27.11
CA ASP A 210 15.43 22.96 -26.56
C ASP A 210 16.64 23.36 -25.71
N ASN A 211 16.90 22.61 -24.65
CA ASN A 211 18.07 22.76 -23.83
C ASN A 211 18.19 24.15 -23.19
N ALA A 212 17.25 24.48 -22.29
CA ALA A 212 17.17 25.76 -21.59
C ALA A 212 17.56 25.63 -20.11
N VAL A 213 18.44 26.50 -19.63
CA VAL A 213 18.81 26.66 -18.22
C VAL A 213 18.41 28.05 -17.75
N ILE A 214 17.44 28.15 -16.83
CA ILE A 214 16.94 29.41 -16.26
C ILE A 214 17.17 29.34 -14.76
N ARG A 215 18.17 30.10 -14.28
CA ARG A 215 18.62 29.98 -12.89
C ARG A 215 18.95 31.29 -12.22
N ASN A 216 18.69 31.32 -10.89
CA ASN A 216 19.05 32.43 -10.00
C ASN A 216 18.44 33.78 -10.41
N ASN A 217 17.33 33.78 -11.15
CA ASN A 217 16.67 35.00 -11.60
C ASN A 217 15.63 35.45 -10.56
N LYS A 218 15.30 36.76 -10.59
CA LYS A 218 14.18 37.34 -9.87
C LYS A 218 13.06 37.69 -10.81
N PHE A 219 11.84 37.39 -10.39
CA PHE A 219 10.60 37.67 -11.13
C PHE A 219 9.62 38.33 -10.17
N HIS A 220 9.32 39.63 -10.37
CA HIS A 220 8.39 40.34 -9.49
C HIS A 220 7.64 41.49 -10.21
N ASP A 221 6.52 41.90 -9.64
CA ASP A 221 5.65 42.92 -10.25
C ASP A 221 5.27 42.55 -11.71
N LEU A 222 4.91 41.27 -11.92
CA LEU A 222 4.66 40.72 -13.24
C LEU A 222 3.26 40.08 -13.34
N MET A 223 2.84 39.79 -14.57
CA MET A 223 1.68 38.96 -14.80
C MET A 223 1.99 37.49 -14.53
N ARG A 224 2.99 36.95 -15.20
CA ARG A 224 3.56 35.60 -15.00
C ARG A 224 5.07 35.65 -15.01
N GLY A 225 5.68 34.63 -14.36
CA GLY A 225 7.14 34.56 -14.33
C GLY A 225 7.72 34.04 -15.66
N LEU A 226 7.74 32.74 -15.83
CA LEU A 226 8.31 32.12 -17.03
C LEU A 226 7.44 30.97 -17.54
N GLY A 227 7.63 30.60 -18.82
CA GLY A 227 7.01 29.41 -19.37
C GLY A 227 6.75 29.50 -20.87
N SER A 228 5.77 28.74 -21.33
CA SER A 228 5.28 28.73 -22.70
C SER A 228 3.78 28.89 -22.68
N HIS A 229 3.22 29.58 -23.66
CA HIS A 229 1.77 29.65 -23.85
C HIS A 229 1.32 29.24 -25.26
N SER A 230 2.24 28.81 -26.10
CA SER A 230 1.95 28.17 -27.37
C SER A 230 2.42 26.72 -27.34
N ALA A 231 1.69 25.85 -28.00
CA ALA A 231 2.04 24.45 -28.12
C ALA A 231 1.58 23.90 -29.48
N CYS A 232 2.38 23.02 -30.04
CA CYS A 232 2.07 22.29 -31.25
C CYS A 232 1.91 20.79 -30.89
N LEU A 233 0.85 20.16 -31.38
CA LEU A 233 0.54 18.78 -31.09
C LEU A 233 1.68 17.83 -31.52
N GLY A 234 2.19 17.01 -30.59
CA GLY A 234 3.32 16.10 -30.85
C GLY A 234 4.68 16.78 -30.98
N VAL A 235 4.77 18.07 -30.61
CA VAL A 235 6.03 18.84 -30.54
C VAL A 235 6.27 19.22 -29.08
N TYR A 236 7.46 18.94 -28.59
CA TYR A 236 7.81 19.11 -27.18
C TYR A 236 8.99 20.05 -26.99
N TYR A 237 8.89 20.90 -25.99
CA TYR A 237 10.04 21.61 -25.43
C TYR A 237 10.83 20.63 -24.58
N THR A 238 12.14 20.51 -24.80
CA THR A 238 12.91 19.47 -24.14
C THR A 238 14.09 20.02 -23.34
N ASN A 239 14.51 19.25 -22.32
CA ASN A 239 15.73 19.50 -21.56
C ASN A 239 15.79 20.87 -20.88
N THR A 240 14.71 21.24 -20.15
CA THR A 240 14.63 22.53 -19.46
C THR A 240 15.01 22.37 -17.98
N VAL A 241 15.92 23.20 -17.48
CA VAL A 241 16.27 23.30 -16.05
C VAL A 241 15.87 24.68 -15.53
N ILE A 242 15.00 24.73 -14.53
CA ILE A 242 14.55 25.95 -13.86
C ILE A 242 14.97 25.83 -12.40
N SER A 243 16.01 26.59 -11.98
CA SER A 243 16.59 26.36 -10.67
C SER A 243 17.01 27.64 -9.95
N GLY A 244 16.80 27.68 -8.62
CA GLY A 244 17.26 28.78 -7.79
C GLY A 244 16.61 30.14 -8.05
N ASN A 245 15.50 30.20 -8.81
CA ASN A 245 14.82 31.46 -9.11
C ASN A 245 13.90 31.88 -7.97
N THR A 246 13.68 33.19 -7.86
CA THR A 246 12.76 33.78 -6.87
C THR A 246 11.59 34.45 -7.60
N PHE A 247 10.36 34.13 -7.20
CA PHE A 247 9.13 34.65 -7.74
C PHE A 247 8.28 35.26 -6.61
N TYR A 248 7.84 36.49 -6.78
CA TYR A 248 6.95 37.17 -5.82
C TYR A 248 6.14 38.27 -6.51
N ASP A 249 5.02 38.67 -5.91
CA ASP A 249 4.12 39.72 -6.44
C ASP A 249 3.67 39.46 -7.91
N LEU A 250 3.36 38.20 -8.22
CA LEU A 250 2.84 37.81 -9.52
C LEU A 250 1.30 37.80 -9.53
N LYS A 251 0.68 38.23 -10.61
CA LYS A 251 -0.79 38.26 -10.78
C LYS A 251 -1.36 36.90 -11.19
N ALA A 252 -0.57 36.06 -11.86
CA ALA A 252 -0.95 34.74 -12.32
C ALA A 252 0.11 33.67 -11.92
N ALA A 253 0.41 32.70 -12.80
CA ALA A 253 1.34 31.63 -12.47
C ALA A 253 2.81 32.09 -12.43
N ALA A 254 3.60 31.49 -11.53
CA ALA A 254 5.04 31.70 -11.51
C ALA A 254 5.72 30.97 -12.69
N ILE A 255 5.35 29.72 -12.92
CA ILE A 255 5.87 28.87 -13.99
C ILE A 255 4.68 28.23 -14.72
N LEU A 256 4.60 28.39 -16.03
CA LEU A 256 3.61 27.77 -16.91
C LEU A 256 4.30 26.96 -18.01
N LEU A 257 4.21 25.65 -17.98
CA LEU A 257 4.86 24.76 -18.95
C LEU A 257 3.83 24.00 -19.77
N LEU A 258 3.83 24.22 -21.07
CA LEU A 258 3.03 23.48 -22.05
C LEU A 258 3.91 22.54 -22.86
N ASN A 259 3.56 21.29 -23.03
CA ASN A 259 4.29 20.30 -23.83
C ASN A 259 5.80 20.19 -23.50
N HIS A 260 6.17 20.35 -22.22
CA HIS A 260 7.56 20.21 -21.81
C HIS A 260 7.91 18.78 -21.45
N LYS A 261 9.13 18.35 -21.78
CA LYS A 261 9.70 17.05 -21.43
C LYS A 261 11.13 17.16 -20.91
N ASN A 262 11.54 16.20 -20.11
CA ASN A 262 12.88 16.16 -19.51
C ASN A 262 13.19 17.45 -18.73
N CYS A 263 12.24 17.92 -17.91
CA CYS A 263 12.41 19.14 -17.13
C CYS A 263 12.86 18.85 -15.70
N ILE A 264 13.67 19.76 -15.16
CA ILE A 264 14.02 19.81 -13.73
C ILE A 264 13.62 21.18 -13.23
N ILE A 265 12.71 21.22 -12.24
CA ILE A 265 12.26 22.44 -11.57
C ILE A 265 12.67 22.31 -10.12
N GLU A 266 13.73 22.99 -9.70
CA GLU A 266 14.32 22.76 -8.38
C GLU A 266 14.85 24.01 -7.69
N ASN A 267 14.83 23.98 -6.37
CA ASN A 267 15.42 25.03 -5.54
C ASN A 267 14.86 26.44 -5.79
N ASN A 268 13.65 26.55 -6.35
CA ASN A 268 13.01 27.84 -6.58
C ASN A 268 12.24 28.28 -5.33
N THR A 269 12.16 29.57 -5.10
CA THR A 269 11.34 30.19 -4.07
C THR A 269 10.18 30.95 -4.72
N MET A 270 8.96 30.55 -4.41
CA MET A 270 7.75 31.19 -4.92
C MET A 270 6.93 31.72 -3.74
N THR A 271 6.79 33.03 -3.64
CA THR A 271 6.17 33.68 -2.49
C THR A 271 4.82 34.29 -2.87
N ASN A 272 3.75 33.83 -2.20
CA ASN A 272 2.40 34.37 -2.33
C ASN A 272 1.87 34.35 -3.77
N VAL A 273 2.13 33.26 -4.49
CA VAL A 273 1.69 33.12 -5.89
C VAL A 273 0.29 32.52 -5.97
N GLY A 274 -0.48 32.87 -6.99
CA GLY A 274 -1.79 32.27 -7.27
C GLY A 274 -1.67 30.84 -7.78
N CYS A 275 -0.66 30.59 -8.61
CA CYS A 275 -0.23 29.27 -9.04
C CYS A 275 1.30 29.25 -9.07
N GLY A 276 1.90 28.24 -8.39
CA GLY A 276 3.35 28.11 -8.41
C GLY A 276 3.81 27.51 -9.72
N ILE A 277 3.41 26.28 -10.01
CA ILE A 277 3.78 25.54 -11.23
C ILE A 277 2.50 25.01 -11.88
N ASP A 278 2.24 25.44 -13.11
CA ASP A 278 1.16 24.97 -13.98
C ASP A 278 1.78 24.18 -15.13
N PHE A 279 1.63 22.85 -15.11
CA PHE A 279 2.19 21.94 -16.08
C PHE A 279 1.09 21.19 -16.82
N LYS A 280 1.11 21.25 -18.15
CA LYS A 280 0.08 20.59 -18.97
C LYS A 280 0.57 20.19 -20.35
N TYR A 281 -0.05 19.16 -20.89
CA TYR A 281 0.08 18.80 -22.28
C TYR A 281 -1.11 19.31 -23.08
N MET A 282 -0.81 19.77 -24.26
CA MET A 282 -1.80 20.16 -25.22
C MET A 282 -2.46 18.94 -25.86
N THR A 283 -3.78 19.02 -26.03
CA THR A 283 -4.53 18.17 -26.97
C THR A 283 -4.89 18.97 -28.23
N ASP A 284 -5.56 18.36 -29.17
CA ASP A 284 -5.89 18.89 -30.51
C ASP A 284 -6.85 20.12 -30.55
N TYR A 285 -6.66 21.05 -29.65
CA TYR A 285 -7.42 22.28 -29.60
C TYR A 285 -6.79 23.33 -30.52
N GLU A 286 -7.44 23.63 -31.67
CA GLU A 286 -6.93 24.62 -32.57
C GLU A 286 -7.33 26.06 -32.19
N ASN A 287 -6.34 26.87 -31.90
CA ASN A 287 -6.44 28.34 -31.82
C ASN A 287 -5.06 28.92 -32.15
N VAL A 288 -4.93 30.23 -32.04
CA VAL A 288 -3.68 30.93 -32.37
C VAL A 288 -2.46 30.45 -31.56
N ASN A 289 -2.68 29.93 -30.36
CA ASN A 289 -1.63 29.45 -29.47
C ASN A 289 -1.50 27.92 -29.45
N PHE A 290 -2.53 27.18 -29.84
CA PHE A 290 -2.57 25.72 -29.84
C PHE A 290 -2.93 25.25 -31.25
N HIS A 291 -2.08 24.52 -31.88
CA HIS A 291 -2.29 24.13 -33.27
C HIS A 291 -1.71 22.75 -33.59
N VAL A 292 -2.17 22.25 -34.69
CA VAL A 292 -1.62 21.07 -35.33
C VAL A 292 -0.34 21.47 -36.04
N PRO A 293 0.68 20.59 -36.15
CA PRO A 293 1.88 20.89 -36.94
C PRO A 293 1.54 21.36 -38.32
N ASN A 294 2.28 22.34 -38.82
CA ASN A 294 2.16 22.82 -40.20
C ASN A 294 2.31 21.72 -41.25
N SER A 295 2.98 20.63 -40.89
CA SER A 295 3.05 19.38 -41.66
C SER A 295 1.75 18.54 -41.66
N GLY A 296 0.74 18.97 -40.94
CA GLY A 296 -0.55 18.29 -40.79
C GLY A 296 -0.53 17.12 -39.81
N TYR A 297 -1.61 16.34 -39.80
CA TYR A 297 -1.81 15.22 -38.86
C TYR A 297 -1.00 13.96 -39.16
N ALA A 298 -0.35 13.87 -40.32
CA ALA A 298 0.40 12.68 -40.70
C ALA A 298 1.53 12.37 -39.72
N GLY A 299 1.54 11.15 -39.17
CA GLY A 299 2.56 10.71 -38.24
C GLY A 299 2.51 11.32 -36.83
N ILE A 300 1.48 12.12 -36.50
CA ILE A 300 1.36 12.71 -35.15
C ILE A 300 1.28 11.60 -34.10
N LYS A 301 0.51 10.54 -34.33
CA LYS A 301 0.32 9.45 -33.37
C LYS A 301 1.65 8.83 -32.92
N ASP A 302 2.61 8.73 -33.83
CA ASP A 302 3.94 8.17 -33.54
C ASP A 302 4.84 9.15 -32.80
N ARG A 303 4.48 10.44 -32.76
CA ARG A 303 5.20 11.51 -32.06
C ARG A 303 4.61 11.83 -30.70
N LEU A 304 3.40 11.36 -30.42
CA LEU A 304 2.78 11.55 -29.11
C LEU A 304 3.52 10.73 -28.06
N ASP A 305 3.99 11.36 -27.03
CA ASP A 305 4.72 10.73 -25.93
C ASP A 305 4.19 11.20 -24.58
N ASP A 306 3.54 10.30 -23.87
CA ASP A 306 2.94 10.53 -22.55
C ASP A 306 3.98 10.84 -21.47
N ASN A 307 5.24 10.39 -21.65
CA ASN A 307 6.24 10.47 -20.61
C ASN A 307 6.91 11.84 -20.56
N ALA A 308 6.46 12.68 -19.65
CA ALA A 308 7.06 13.99 -19.43
C ALA A 308 8.47 13.91 -18.83
N ASN A 309 8.82 12.82 -18.16
CA ASN A 309 10.14 12.62 -17.54
C ASN A 309 10.61 13.88 -16.77
N THR A 310 9.76 14.43 -15.92
CA THR A 310 9.95 15.74 -15.27
C THR A 310 10.07 15.60 -13.77
N ILE A 311 10.96 16.37 -13.16
CA ILE A 311 11.20 16.40 -11.72
C ILE A 311 10.93 17.80 -11.19
N ILE A 312 10.07 17.89 -10.15
CA ILE A 312 9.77 19.11 -9.40
C ILE A 312 10.21 18.85 -7.96
N ARG A 313 11.33 19.43 -7.54
CA ARG A 313 11.91 19.12 -6.22
C ARG A 313 12.56 20.31 -5.52
N ASN A 314 12.61 20.20 -4.19
CA ASN A 314 13.31 21.19 -3.33
C ASN A 314 12.83 22.63 -3.54
N ASN A 315 11.60 22.86 -4.02
CA ASN A 315 11.05 24.19 -4.16
C ASN A 315 10.37 24.62 -2.85
N THR A 316 10.45 25.88 -2.54
CA THR A 316 9.69 26.50 -1.44
C THR A 316 8.57 27.33 -2.04
N ILE A 317 7.32 26.94 -1.78
CA ILE A 317 6.14 27.57 -2.41
C ILE A 317 5.17 28.03 -1.33
N THR A 318 4.84 29.32 -1.35
CA THR A 318 3.69 29.85 -0.60
C THR A 318 2.65 30.40 -1.57
N THR A 319 1.36 30.10 -1.30
CA THR A 319 0.28 30.53 -2.19
C THR A 319 -0.56 31.65 -1.60
N ALA A 320 -1.19 32.43 -2.47
CA ALA A 320 -2.20 33.43 -2.12
C ALA A 320 -3.22 33.52 -3.26
N GLY A 321 -4.50 33.81 -2.95
CA GLY A 321 -5.49 34.08 -3.97
C GLY A 321 -5.12 35.33 -4.74
N THR A 322 -5.25 35.25 -6.08
CA THR A 322 -5.08 36.36 -6.99
C THR A 322 -6.31 36.52 -7.87
N TYR A 323 -6.40 37.60 -8.62
CA TYR A 323 -7.53 37.82 -9.56
C TYR A 323 -7.67 36.69 -10.58
N TYR A 324 -6.53 36.16 -11.08
CA TYR A 324 -6.52 35.07 -12.08
C TYR A 324 -6.55 33.68 -11.48
N PHE A 325 -6.18 33.54 -10.23
CA PHE A 325 -6.27 32.30 -9.44
C PHE A 325 -6.96 32.62 -8.11
N PRO A 326 -8.29 32.82 -8.14
CA PRO A 326 -9.04 33.05 -6.91
C PRO A 326 -8.93 31.86 -5.95
N GLU A 327 -8.85 30.62 -6.49
CA GLU A 327 -8.54 29.40 -5.76
C GLU A 327 -7.10 28.96 -6.10
N PRO A 328 -6.12 29.21 -5.22
CA PRO A 328 -4.72 29.03 -5.56
C PRO A 328 -4.26 27.57 -5.47
N TYR A 329 -3.26 27.28 -6.28
CA TYR A 329 -2.57 25.98 -6.32
C TYR A 329 -1.06 26.19 -6.24
N ALA A 330 -0.37 25.33 -5.46
CA ALA A 330 1.09 25.39 -5.50
C ALA A 330 1.62 24.68 -6.76
N ILE A 331 1.11 23.47 -7.06
CA ILE A 331 1.48 22.69 -8.24
C ILE A 331 0.21 22.11 -8.87
N GLN A 332 0.02 22.35 -10.14
CA GLN A 332 -1.09 21.84 -10.92
C GLN A 332 -0.57 21.12 -12.15
N ILE A 333 -1.10 19.91 -12.43
CA ILE A 333 -0.77 19.15 -13.62
C ILE A 333 -2.06 18.68 -14.30
N PHE A 334 -2.21 19.05 -15.56
CA PHE A 334 -3.29 18.59 -16.42
C PHE A 334 -2.78 17.69 -17.52
N GLY A 335 -3.40 16.50 -17.64
CA GLY A 335 -3.14 15.58 -18.74
C GLY A 335 -3.76 15.98 -20.05
N LYS A 336 -4.95 16.57 -19.96
CA LYS A 336 -5.71 17.05 -21.10
C LYS A 336 -6.31 18.40 -20.77
N GLU A 337 -6.02 19.41 -21.55
CA GLU A 337 -6.83 20.63 -21.55
C GLU A 337 -7.96 20.43 -22.58
N LEU A 338 -9.09 19.89 -22.13
CA LEU A 338 -10.25 19.63 -22.97
C LEU A 338 -11.07 20.93 -23.14
N ALA A 339 -11.07 21.46 -24.33
CA ALA A 339 -12.32 22.03 -24.80
C ALA A 339 -13.20 20.86 -25.28
N ALA A 340 -14.37 20.69 -24.68
CA ALA A 340 -15.27 19.57 -24.94
C ALA A 340 -15.73 19.38 -26.40
N SER A 341 -15.33 20.24 -27.32
CA SER A 341 -15.71 20.25 -28.73
C SER A 341 -14.66 19.71 -29.71
N TYR A 342 -13.45 19.38 -29.27
CA TYR A 342 -12.33 19.06 -30.17
C TYR A 342 -11.53 17.79 -29.79
N SER A 343 -12.11 16.85 -29.08
CA SER A 343 -11.43 15.59 -28.84
C SER A 343 -11.36 14.75 -30.10
N HIS A 344 -10.19 14.70 -30.73
CA HIS A 344 -9.96 13.70 -31.78
C HIS A 344 -9.91 12.32 -31.08
N PRO A 345 -10.82 11.40 -31.37
CA PRO A 345 -10.96 10.14 -30.63
C PRO A 345 -9.71 9.24 -30.71
N ASP A 346 -8.83 9.49 -31.66
CA ASP A 346 -7.62 8.70 -31.90
C ASP A 346 -6.39 9.15 -31.08
N TYR A 347 -6.48 10.28 -30.36
CA TYR A 347 -5.35 10.83 -29.58
C TYR A 347 -5.62 10.76 -28.07
N ASN A 348 -5.67 9.56 -27.54
CA ASN A 348 -5.85 9.37 -26.12
C ASN A 348 -4.48 9.22 -25.40
N TYR A 349 -3.83 10.35 -25.14
CA TYR A 349 -2.61 10.41 -24.36
C TYR A 349 -2.76 11.37 -23.18
N THR A 350 -1.95 11.20 -22.15
CA THR A 350 -1.99 11.98 -20.93
C THR A 350 -0.57 12.28 -20.44
N VAL A 351 -0.42 13.13 -19.42
CA VAL A 351 0.89 13.36 -18.79
C VAL A 351 1.22 12.20 -17.86
N LYS A 352 2.41 11.62 -18.03
CA LYS A 352 3.01 10.59 -17.17
C LYS A 352 4.44 10.97 -16.76
N GLY A 353 4.97 10.26 -15.77
CA GLY A 353 6.39 10.35 -15.43
C GLY A 353 6.84 11.66 -14.82
N VAL A 354 5.97 12.35 -14.08
CA VAL A 354 6.36 13.49 -13.26
C VAL A 354 6.62 13.06 -11.83
N LYS A 355 7.68 13.57 -11.21
CA LYS A 355 8.02 13.36 -9.80
C LYS A 355 8.00 14.69 -9.08
N ILE A 356 7.20 14.76 -8.01
CA ILE A 356 7.06 15.93 -7.13
C ILE A 356 7.63 15.53 -5.77
N THR A 357 8.85 15.95 -5.46
CA THR A 357 9.55 15.46 -4.26
C THR A 357 10.23 16.57 -3.49
N ASP A 358 10.33 16.39 -2.18
CA ASP A 358 11.17 17.21 -1.30
C ASP A 358 10.84 18.71 -1.37
N ASN A 359 9.60 19.08 -1.75
CA ASN A 359 9.15 20.46 -1.77
C ASN A 359 8.59 20.85 -0.40
N THR A 360 8.79 22.11 -0.03
CA THR A 360 8.17 22.75 1.14
C THR A 360 7.05 23.66 0.64
N ILE A 361 5.81 23.31 0.99
CA ILE A 361 4.62 24.03 0.49
C ILE A 361 3.79 24.53 1.67
N LYS A 362 3.53 25.85 1.72
CA LYS A 362 2.56 26.46 2.62
C LYS A 362 1.44 27.10 1.79
N THR A 363 0.24 26.54 1.82
CA THR A 363 -0.84 26.92 0.92
C THR A 363 -2.08 27.42 1.64
N VAL A 364 -2.80 28.36 1.02
CA VAL A 364 -4.15 28.77 1.42
C VAL A 364 -5.26 28.10 0.58
N GLY A 365 -4.88 27.25 -0.33
CA GLY A 365 -5.73 26.46 -1.22
C GLY A 365 -5.21 25.03 -1.36
N SER A 366 -5.11 24.48 -2.57
CA SER A 366 -4.51 23.17 -2.81
C SER A 366 -3.00 23.26 -2.97
N ALA A 367 -2.29 22.25 -2.43
CA ALA A 367 -0.86 22.12 -2.68
C ALA A 367 -0.59 21.44 -4.03
N VAL A 368 -1.23 20.31 -4.28
CA VAL A 368 -1.07 19.58 -5.55
C VAL A 368 -2.45 19.23 -6.13
N ARG A 369 -2.69 19.61 -7.35
CA ARG A 369 -3.86 19.20 -8.12
C ARG A 369 -3.43 18.45 -9.37
N LEU A 370 -3.94 17.24 -9.54
CA LEU A 370 -3.74 16.38 -10.70
C LEU A 370 -5.08 16.14 -11.37
N THR A 371 -5.15 16.34 -12.68
CA THR A 371 -6.39 16.12 -13.45
C THR A 371 -6.06 15.36 -14.73
N ASP A 372 -6.72 14.22 -14.97
CA ASP A 372 -6.55 13.37 -16.16
C ASP A 372 -5.09 12.98 -16.43
N VAL A 373 -4.33 12.63 -15.39
CA VAL A 373 -2.92 12.24 -15.49
C VAL A 373 -2.70 10.81 -15.02
N SER A 374 -1.53 10.25 -15.32
CA SER A 374 -1.18 8.90 -14.90
C SER A 374 0.30 8.78 -14.53
N GLY A 375 0.64 7.83 -13.64
CA GLY A 375 2.03 7.53 -13.32
C GLY A 375 2.82 8.71 -12.73
N ILE A 376 2.18 9.51 -11.87
CA ILE A 376 2.82 10.64 -11.17
C ILE A 376 3.22 10.19 -9.77
N PHE A 377 4.39 10.61 -9.32
CA PHE A 377 4.93 10.35 -8.00
C PHE A 377 4.97 11.64 -7.17
N ILE A 378 4.32 11.64 -6.00
CA ILE A 378 4.30 12.74 -5.03
C ILE A 378 4.89 12.19 -3.73
N GLY A 379 6.13 12.54 -3.41
CA GLY A 379 6.82 11.92 -2.29
C GLY A 379 7.72 12.86 -1.49
N SER A 380 7.82 12.61 -0.19
CA SER A 380 8.72 13.34 0.71
C SER A 380 8.52 14.87 0.73
N ASN A 381 7.33 15.36 0.43
CA ASN A 381 7.03 16.78 0.53
C ASN A 381 6.57 17.15 1.94
N ASP A 382 6.93 18.35 2.39
CA ASP A 382 6.40 18.97 3.60
C ASP A 382 5.33 19.99 3.21
N ILE A 383 4.08 19.67 3.47
CA ILE A 383 2.91 20.43 3.02
C ILE A 383 2.09 20.87 4.22
N SER A 384 1.89 22.17 4.35
CA SER A 384 1.09 22.77 5.42
C SER A 384 0.04 23.74 4.88
N PHE A 385 -1.10 23.82 5.59
CA PHE A 385 -2.17 24.77 5.27
C PHE A 385 -1.99 26.05 6.09
N ASP A 386 -2.16 27.19 5.43
CA ASP A 386 -2.03 28.50 6.07
C ASP A 386 -3.38 29.03 6.55
N TYR A 387 -3.68 28.84 7.83
CA TYR A 387 -4.91 29.34 8.45
C TYR A 387 -4.85 30.83 8.84
N ASP A 388 -3.67 31.43 8.89
CA ASP A 388 -3.47 32.80 9.31
C ASP A 388 -3.88 33.84 8.25
N ARG A 389 -4.15 33.37 7.03
CA ARG A 389 -4.51 34.19 5.88
C ARG A 389 -5.91 33.85 5.38
N TYR A 390 -6.49 34.68 4.52
CA TYR A 390 -7.68 34.30 3.78
C TYR A 390 -7.43 33.03 3.01
N ASN A 391 -8.25 32.01 3.23
CA ASN A 391 -8.02 30.67 2.74
C ASN A 391 -9.31 30.10 2.12
N TYR A 392 -9.14 29.03 1.38
CA TYR A 392 -10.15 28.42 0.52
C TYR A 392 -10.48 27.00 0.99
N SER A 393 -11.74 26.62 0.82
CA SER A 393 -12.22 25.28 1.21
C SER A 393 -11.84 24.28 0.13
N MET A 394 -10.58 23.85 0.12
CA MET A 394 -10.01 22.95 -0.90
C MET A 394 -9.28 21.77 -0.26
N ASP A 395 -9.15 20.69 -1.02
CA ASP A 395 -8.34 19.54 -0.67
C ASP A 395 -6.84 19.86 -0.83
N LEU A 396 -6.02 19.32 0.05
CA LEU A 396 -4.59 19.62 0.01
C LEU A 396 -3.89 18.96 -1.18
N ILE A 397 -4.17 17.67 -1.41
CA ILE A 397 -3.77 16.93 -2.62
C ILE A 397 -5.04 16.38 -3.26
N TRP A 398 -5.33 16.81 -4.47
CA TRP A 398 -6.52 16.40 -5.21
C TRP A 398 -6.16 15.67 -6.51
N LEU A 399 -6.62 14.41 -6.60
CA LEU A 399 -6.47 13.55 -7.76
C LEU A 399 -7.83 13.40 -8.45
N SER A 400 -8.02 14.05 -9.58
CA SER A 400 -9.26 13.99 -10.37
C SER A 400 -9.05 13.17 -11.63
N GLN A 401 -9.83 12.10 -11.81
CA GLN A 401 -9.76 11.20 -12.98
C GLN A 401 -8.32 10.71 -13.29
N SER A 402 -7.49 10.60 -12.25
CA SER A 402 -6.06 10.32 -12.39
C SER A 402 -5.74 8.92 -11.88
N SER A 403 -4.85 8.20 -12.57
CA SER A 403 -4.57 6.79 -12.32
C SER A 403 -3.09 6.51 -12.06
N GLN A 404 -2.80 5.44 -11.31
CA GLN A 404 -1.42 5.04 -11.01
C GLN A 404 -0.59 6.16 -10.36
N ILE A 405 -1.24 6.96 -9.51
CA ILE A 405 -0.58 8.02 -8.76
C ILE A 405 -0.06 7.46 -7.44
N THR A 406 1.17 7.75 -7.10
CA THR A 406 1.77 7.42 -5.81
C THR A 406 1.91 8.67 -4.97
N VAL A 407 1.26 8.70 -3.80
CA VAL A 407 1.38 9.76 -2.78
C VAL A 407 2.01 9.13 -1.55
N THR A 408 3.30 9.36 -1.33
CA THR A 408 4.04 8.61 -0.29
C THR A 408 5.03 9.45 0.49
N LYS A 409 5.19 9.12 1.79
CA LYS A 409 6.18 9.75 2.69
C LYS A 409 6.05 11.27 2.80
N ASN A 410 4.87 11.84 2.52
CA ASN A 410 4.64 13.26 2.71
C ASN A 410 4.22 13.56 4.15
N THR A 411 4.57 14.73 4.63
CA THR A 411 3.98 15.34 5.83
C THR A 411 2.91 16.31 5.39
N LEU A 412 1.65 16.04 5.76
CA LEU A 412 0.47 16.83 5.38
C LEU A 412 -0.18 17.39 6.65
N THR A 413 -0.17 18.70 6.81
CA THR A 413 -0.66 19.37 8.04
C THR A 413 -1.74 20.37 7.73
N GLY A 414 -2.94 20.11 8.24
CA GLY A 414 -4.10 20.98 8.08
C GLY A 414 -4.70 20.96 6.66
N THR A 415 -5.92 21.39 6.52
CA THR A 415 -6.64 21.78 5.30
C THR A 415 -8.10 22.05 5.66
N ARG A 416 -8.83 22.81 4.86
CA ARG A 416 -10.28 23.03 5.03
C ARG A 416 -11.14 21.85 4.55
N GLN A 417 -10.57 20.92 3.78
CA GLN A 417 -11.25 19.74 3.27
C GLN A 417 -10.45 18.47 3.63
N ASN A 418 -10.12 17.65 2.66
CA ASN A 418 -9.38 16.41 2.85
C ASN A 418 -7.88 16.63 2.60
N SER A 419 -7.03 15.89 3.32
CA SER A 419 -5.59 15.96 3.01
C SER A 419 -5.26 15.32 1.68
N VAL A 420 -5.87 14.18 1.36
CA VAL A 420 -5.78 13.54 0.04
C VAL A 420 -7.18 13.18 -0.44
N TYR A 421 -7.55 13.65 -1.60
CA TYR A 421 -8.81 13.32 -2.24
C TYR A 421 -8.60 12.65 -3.59
N ILE A 422 -9.15 11.46 -3.79
CA ILE A 422 -9.18 10.71 -5.04
C ILE A 422 -10.62 10.71 -5.57
N SER A 423 -10.83 11.34 -6.71
CA SER A 423 -12.13 11.45 -7.38
C SER A 423 -12.06 10.79 -8.76
N GLY A 424 -12.38 9.52 -8.84
CA GLY A 424 -12.22 8.73 -10.06
C GLY A 424 -10.79 8.24 -10.29
N GLY A 425 -10.56 7.53 -11.38
CA GLY A 425 -9.27 6.91 -11.68
C GLY A 425 -9.03 5.58 -10.94
N SER A 426 -7.92 4.93 -11.22
CA SER A 426 -7.64 3.61 -10.67
C SER A 426 -6.17 3.38 -10.35
N GLY A 427 -5.91 2.45 -9.41
CA GLY A 427 -4.56 2.03 -9.07
C GLY A 427 -3.71 3.09 -8.38
N ASN A 428 -4.34 4.03 -7.66
CA ASN A 428 -3.63 5.03 -6.89
C ASN A 428 -3.18 4.47 -5.54
N ASP A 429 -1.98 4.83 -5.11
CA ASP A 429 -1.36 4.42 -3.85
C ASP A 429 -1.09 5.64 -2.96
N VAL A 430 -1.80 5.70 -1.82
CA VAL A 430 -1.57 6.70 -0.78
C VAL A 430 -0.91 5.98 0.40
N SER A 431 0.42 6.10 0.51
CA SER A 431 1.16 5.27 1.45
C SER A 431 2.20 6.01 2.29
N SER A 432 2.36 5.57 3.53
CA SER A 432 3.43 6.04 4.43
C SER A 432 3.44 7.56 4.67
N ASN A 433 2.31 8.25 4.54
CA ASN A 433 2.20 9.67 4.81
C ASN A 433 1.90 9.93 6.30
N THR A 434 2.36 11.06 6.79
CA THR A 434 1.98 11.61 8.08
C THR A 434 0.96 12.72 7.87
N ILE A 435 -0.29 12.49 8.28
CA ILE A 435 -1.43 13.39 8.05
C ILE A 435 -1.93 13.91 9.40
N LYS A 436 -1.99 15.23 9.56
CA LYS A 436 -2.36 15.88 10.80
C LYS A 436 -3.49 16.90 10.59
N SER A 437 -4.52 16.78 11.38
CA SER A 437 -5.59 17.78 11.54
C SER A 437 -6.23 18.32 10.26
N PRO A 438 -6.63 17.47 9.28
CA PRO A 438 -7.52 17.94 8.22
C PRO A 438 -8.90 18.25 8.82
N GLU A 439 -9.61 19.26 8.34
CA GLU A 439 -10.94 19.60 8.85
C GLU A 439 -12.03 18.62 8.42
N VAL A 440 -11.81 17.84 7.37
CA VAL A 440 -12.73 16.79 6.94
C VAL A 440 -12.06 15.42 7.06
N SER A 441 -11.47 14.86 6.04
CA SER A 441 -10.88 13.52 6.12
C SER A 441 -9.38 13.51 5.85
N GLY A 442 -8.69 12.54 6.45
CA GLY A 442 -7.27 12.33 6.12
C GLY A 442 -7.11 11.89 4.67
N VAL A 443 -7.79 10.81 4.28
CA VAL A 443 -7.85 10.31 2.91
C VAL A 443 -9.30 10.08 2.51
N TYR A 444 -9.70 10.60 1.37
CA TYR A 444 -11.03 10.39 0.80
C TYR A 444 -10.93 9.80 -0.61
N VAL A 445 -11.59 8.67 -0.86
CA VAL A 445 -11.64 7.98 -2.15
C VAL A 445 -13.09 7.89 -2.61
N SER A 446 -13.40 8.34 -3.81
CA SER A 446 -14.78 8.38 -4.32
C SER A 446 -14.88 8.27 -5.85
N GLY A 447 -16.10 8.33 -6.36
CA GLY A 447 -16.34 8.49 -7.79
C GLY A 447 -16.12 7.23 -8.62
N GLY A 448 -16.43 6.03 -8.09
CA GLY A 448 -16.26 4.77 -8.81
C GLY A 448 -14.81 4.40 -9.08
N SER A 449 -13.87 5.02 -8.35
CA SER A 449 -12.44 4.73 -8.47
C SER A 449 -12.12 3.30 -8.00
N GLU A 450 -11.25 2.60 -8.72
CA GLU A 450 -10.99 1.19 -8.50
C GLU A 450 -9.53 0.90 -8.15
N LYS A 451 -9.29 -0.21 -7.45
CA LYS A 451 -7.95 -0.75 -7.14
C LYS A 451 -7.02 0.26 -6.46
N ASN A 452 -7.59 1.17 -5.66
CA ASN A 452 -6.80 2.12 -4.90
C ASN A 452 -6.28 1.47 -3.62
N THR A 453 -5.13 1.92 -3.16
CA THR A 453 -4.50 1.47 -1.91
C THR A 453 -4.27 2.65 -0.99
N VAL A 454 -4.65 2.50 0.28
CA VAL A 454 -4.32 3.44 1.36
C VAL A 454 -3.57 2.66 2.43
N SER A 455 -2.24 2.86 2.53
CA SER A 455 -1.42 1.95 3.34
C SER A 455 -0.33 2.64 4.15
N GLY A 456 -0.12 2.17 5.40
CA GLY A 456 0.99 2.62 6.24
C GLY A 456 0.96 4.09 6.62
N ASN A 457 -0.17 4.78 6.45
CA ASN A 457 -0.29 6.18 6.82
C ASN A 457 -0.53 6.35 8.33
N THR A 458 0.00 7.41 8.89
CA THR A 458 -0.35 7.87 10.24
C THR A 458 -1.26 9.08 10.11
N ILE A 459 -2.53 8.93 10.50
CA ILE A 459 -3.57 9.96 10.40
C ILE A 459 -4.03 10.32 11.81
N THR A 460 -3.96 11.60 12.15
CA THR A 460 -4.32 12.07 13.47
C THR A 460 -5.25 13.28 13.41
N SER A 461 -6.26 13.29 14.29
CA SER A 461 -7.16 14.43 14.53
C SER A 461 -7.89 14.92 13.27
N ALA A 462 -8.37 13.99 12.44
CA ALA A 462 -9.23 14.36 11.32
C ALA A 462 -10.58 14.93 11.85
N GLY A 463 -11.04 16.03 11.30
CA GLY A 463 -12.27 16.70 11.73
C GLY A 463 -13.56 15.95 11.37
N SER A 464 -13.47 14.92 10.54
CA SER A 464 -14.54 13.97 10.27
C SER A 464 -13.99 12.54 10.36
N ASN A 465 -13.66 11.91 9.25
CA ASN A 465 -13.17 10.54 9.23
C ASN A 465 -11.66 10.48 8.97
N GLY A 466 -10.97 9.50 9.54
CA GLY A 466 -9.57 9.30 9.18
C GLY A 466 -9.42 8.93 7.71
N ILE A 467 -10.09 7.86 7.30
CA ILE A 467 -10.15 7.39 5.90
C ILE A 467 -11.62 7.19 5.52
N LYS A 468 -12.01 7.70 4.36
CA LYS A 468 -13.37 7.63 3.83
C LYS A 468 -13.38 7.08 2.41
N ILE A 469 -14.16 6.03 2.14
CA ILE A 469 -14.33 5.39 0.83
C ILE A 469 -15.82 5.42 0.49
N THR A 470 -16.20 6.00 -0.67
CA THR A 470 -17.64 6.20 -0.99
C THR A 470 -17.93 6.09 -2.48
N LYS A 471 -19.24 6.12 -2.83
CA LYS A 471 -19.72 6.25 -4.21
C LYS A 471 -19.17 5.18 -5.13
N LYS A 472 -19.34 3.91 -4.72
CA LYS A 472 -18.89 2.71 -5.43
C LYS A 472 -17.37 2.63 -5.64
N ALA A 473 -16.59 3.39 -4.89
CA ALA A 473 -15.14 3.28 -4.94
C ALA A 473 -14.68 1.96 -4.31
N GLN A 474 -13.58 1.44 -4.85
CA GLN A 474 -12.89 0.27 -4.34
C GLN A 474 -11.51 0.66 -3.85
N ALA A 475 -11.21 0.32 -2.59
CA ALA A 475 -9.91 0.59 -2.01
C ALA A 475 -9.49 -0.47 -0.98
N ASP A 476 -8.21 -0.77 -0.93
CA ASP A 476 -7.58 -1.56 0.12
C ASP A 476 -6.95 -0.63 1.16
N VAL A 477 -7.41 -0.74 2.40
CA VAL A 477 -6.93 0.08 3.53
C VAL A 477 -6.13 -0.82 4.47
N ARG A 478 -4.81 -0.64 4.52
CA ARG A 478 -3.94 -1.56 5.27
C ARG A 478 -2.80 -0.87 6.02
N LYS A 479 -2.46 -1.42 7.19
CA LYS A 479 -1.30 -0.97 8.01
C LYS A 479 -1.32 0.52 8.35
N ASN A 480 -2.50 1.16 8.35
CA ASN A 480 -2.63 2.54 8.76
C ASN A 480 -2.80 2.65 10.28
N THR A 481 -2.31 3.73 10.84
CA THR A 481 -2.63 4.15 12.21
C THR A 481 -3.53 5.38 12.13
N VAL A 482 -4.78 5.25 12.57
CA VAL A 482 -5.78 6.32 12.54
C VAL A 482 -6.25 6.61 13.96
N LYS A 483 -5.96 7.82 14.42
CA LYS A 483 -6.24 8.23 15.79
C LYS A 483 -6.98 9.56 15.89
N LYS A 484 -7.90 9.63 16.85
CA LYS A 484 -8.55 10.89 17.25
C LYS A 484 -9.30 11.60 16.11
N SER A 485 -9.82 10.85 15.15
CA SER A 485 -10.76 11.38 14.17
C SER A 485 -12.07 11.73 14.89
N LYS A 486 -12.72 12.83 14.53
CA LYS A 486 -13.96 13.28 15.19
C LYS A 486 -15.11 12.29 14.99
N ASN A 487 -15.17 11.60 13.85
CA ASN A 487 -16.16 10.58 13.55
C ASN A 487 -15.52 9.19 13.56
N HIS A 488 -15.35 8.57 12.40
CA HIS A 488 -14.88 7.20 12.28
C HIS A 488 -13.37 7.15 11.98
N GLY A 489 -12.69 6.10 12.44
CA GLY A 489 -11.34 5.82 11.98
C GLY A 489 -11.34 5.55 10.48
N VAL A 490 -12.13 4.56 10.04
CA VAL A 490 -12.35 4.21 8.64
C VAL A 490 -13.84 4.09 8.35
N LEU A 491 -14.29 4.69 7.27
CA LEU A 491 -15.67 4.62 6.78
C LEU A 491 -15.72 4.12 5.33
N TYR A 492 -16.47 3.06 5.09
CA TYR A 492 -16.95 2.63 3.77
C TYR A 492 -18.44 2.94 3.66
N ASP A 493 -18.86 3.65 2.62
CA ASP A 493 -20.21 4.13 2.40
C ASP A 493 -20.59 3.96 0.93
N ASP A 494 -21.41 2.96 0.58
CA ASP A 494 -21.63 2.48 -0.78
C ASP A 494 -20.27 2.17 -1.48
N ALA A 495 -19.45 1.32 -0.85
CA ALA A 495 -18.07 1.06 -1.27
C ALA A 495 -17.62 -0.37 -0.95
N SER A 496 -16.47 -0.79 -1.50
CA SER A 496 -15.95 -2.14 -1.27
C SER A 496 -14.41 -2.18 -1.13
N GLY A 497 -13.90 -3.26 -0.54
CA GLY A 497 -12.47 -3.48 -0.42
C GLY A 497 -12.05 -4.26 0.82
N ASN A 498 -10.73 -4.24 1.08
CA ASN A 498 -10.13 -4.93 2.21
C ASN A 498 -9.61 -3.91 3.24
N VAL A 499 -9.87 -4.17 4.51
CA VAL A 499 -9.34 -3.39 5.64
C VAL A 499 -8.51 -4.32 6.50
N LYS A 500 -7.18 -4.16 6.46
CA LYS A 500 -6.27 -5.13 7.07
C LYS A 500 -5.11 -4.49 7.84
N ASP A 501 -4.75 -5.09 8.98
CA ASP A 501 -3.57 -4.70 9.79
C ASP A 501 -3.58 -3.22 10.23
N ASN A 502 -4.75 -2.56 10.37
CA ASN A 502 -4.84 -1.17 10.79
C ASN A 502 -4.97 -1.05 12.31
N THR A 503 -4.51 0.07 12.85
CA THR A 503 -4.77 0.52 14.22
C THR A 503 -5.73 1.70 14.18
N LEU A 504 -6.96 1.51 14.69
CA LEU A 504 -8.07 2.46 14.69
C LEU A 504 -8.41 2.82 16.14
N GLU A 505 -7.85 3.93 16.64
CA GLU A 505 -7.79 4.19 18.07
C GLU A 505 -8.29 5.58 18.44
N GLU A 506 -9.02 5.66 19.57
CA GLU A 506 -9.50 6.92 20.14
C GLU A 506 -10.36 7.78 19.18
N ASN A 507 -11.06 7.17 18.22
CA ASN A 507 -11.91 7.92 17.29
C ASN A 507 -13.25 8.26 17.95
N GLY A 508 -13.82 9.40 17.61
CA GLY A 508 -14.98 9.98 18.26
C GLY A 508 -16.30 9.22 18.05
N LEU A 509 -16.36 8.33 17.07
CA LEU A 509 -17.49 7.41 16.89
C LEU A 509 -16.97 5.96 16.89
N ASN A 510 -16.79 5.34 15.74
CA ASN A 510 -16.37 3.94 15.62
C ASN A 510 -14.94 3.82 15.08
N GLY A 511 -14.27 2.72 15.41
CA GLY A 511 -13.01 2.38 14.73
C GLY A 511 -13.24 2.21 13.23
N PHE A 512 -14.18 1.33 12.88
CA PHE A 512 -14.59 1.07 11.51
C PHE A 512 -16.11 1.17 11.35
N THR A 513 -16.54 1.66 10.19
CA THR A 513 -17.96 1.67 9.81
C THR A 513 -18.14 1.26 8.36
N ALA A 514 -19.03 0.31 8.11
CA ALA A 514 -19.55 0.00 6.78
C ALA A 514 -21.02 0.44 6.71
N ASP A 515 -21.40 1.22 5.72
CA ASP A 515 -22.73 1.79 5.54
C ASP A 515 -23.20 1.66 4.08
N ASN A 516 -24.53 1.70 3.86
CA ASN A 516 -25.15 1.75 2.55
C ASN A 516 -24.67 0.66 1.58
N SER A 517 -24.94 -0.60 1.94
CA SER A 517 -24.62 -1.77 1.10
C SER A 517 -23.12 -1.96 0.78
N SER A 518 -22.25 -1.48 1.66
CA SER A 518 -20.81 -1.70 1.53
C SER A 518 -20.46 -3.17 1.77
N SER A 519 -19.44 -3.68 1.01
CA SER A 519 -18.93 -5.05 1.14
C SER A 519 -17.45 -5.04 1.46
N VAL A 520 -17.08 -5.48 2.67
CA VAL A 520 -15.73 -5.30 3.20
C VAL A 520 -15.21 -6.57 3.87
N GLU A 521 -13.96 -6.96 3.55
CA GLU A 521 -13.19 -7.88 4.37
C GLU A 521 -12.40 -7.09 5.42
N PHE A 522 -12.70 -7.33 6.69
CA PHE A 522 -12.07 -6.64 7.82
C PHE A 522 -11.29 -7.64 8.67
N ARG A 523 -9.94 -7.62 8.56
CA ARG A 523 -9.10 -8.63 9.21
C ARG A 523 -7.83 -8.06 9.84
N ASP A 524 -7.39 -8.71 10.92
CA ASP A 524 -6.13 -8.42 11.61
C ASP A 524 -6.00 -6.94 12.05
N ASN A 525 -7.13 -6.24 12.32
CA ASN A 525 -7.13 -4.86 12.75
C ASN A 525 -7.22 -4.74 14.28
N VAL A 526 -6.73 -3.65 14.80
CA VAL A 526 -6.87 -3.24 16.20
C VAL A 526 -7.84 -2.07 16.27
N CYS A 527 -9.00 -2.24 16.93
CA CYS A 527 -9.97 -1.18 17.19
C CYS A 527 -10.06 -0.94 18.71
N ASN A 528 -9.48 0.15 19.17
CA ASN A 528 -9.25 0.36 20.58
C ASN A 528 -9.69 1.77 21.03
N LYS A 529 -10.33 1.86 22.18
CA LYS A 529 -10.73 3.14 22.82
C LYS A 529 -11.57 4.08 21.94
N ASN A 530 -12.31 3.54 20.95
CA ASN A 530 -13.24 4.34 20.16
C ASN A 530 -14.49 4.66 21.00
N THR A 531 -15.08 5.82 20.82
CA THR A 531 -16.19 6.29 21.66
C THR A 531 -17.42 5.38 21.59
N ASN A 532 -17.70 4.78 20.43
CA ASN A 532 -18.83 3.87 20.26
C ASN A 532 -18.34 2.43 20.09
N TYR A 533 -18.24 1.95 18.87
CA TYR A 533 -17.97 0.54 18.57
C TYR A 533 -16.61 0.36 17.91
N GLY A 534 -16.04 -0.84 18.06
CA GLY A 534 -14.90 -1.25 17.23
C GLY A 534 -15.32 -1.31 15.77
N ILE A 535 -16.38 -2.07 15.46
CA ILE A 535 -17.03 -2.16 14.13
C ILE A 535 -18.50 -1.76 14.24
N LYS A 536 -18.99 -0.96 13.27
CA LYS A 536 -20.40 -0.79 12.99
C LYS A 536 -20.69 -1.15 11.53
N ALA A 537 -21.61 -2.09 11.32
CA ALA A 537 -22.21 -2.37 10.02
C ALA A 537 -23.65 -1.87 10.00
N ASN A 538 -24.07 -1.19 8.93
CA ASN A 538 -25.36 -0.53 8.83
C ASN A 538 -25.93 -0.61 7.40
N ASN A 539 -27.25 -0.46 7.27
CA ASN A 539 -27.96 -0.31 6.00
C ASN A 539 -27.57 -1.33 4.93
N GLY A 540 -27.75 -2.63 5.22
CA GLY A 540 -27.51 -3.72 4.28
C GLY A 540 -26.05 -3.99 3.94
N SER A 541 -25.10 -3.47 4.72
CA SER A 541 -23.67 -3.72 4.49
C SER A 541 -23.26 -5.10 5.00
N GLU A 542 -22.28 -5.71 4.33
CA GLU A 542 -21.69 -6.99 4.69
C GLU A 542 -20.21 -6.82 5.08
N VAL A 543 -19.84 -7.24 6.29
CA VAL A 543 -18.47 -7.18 6.81
C VAL A 543 -18.00 -8.58 7.19
N LYS A 544 -17.04 -9.13 6.47
CA LYS A 544 -16.38 -10.40 6.84
C LYS A 544 -15.21 -10.11 7.76
N ILE A 545 -15.20 -10.74 8.94
CA ILE A 545 -14.19 -10.47 9.95
C ILE A 545 -13.32 -11.68 10.26
N SER A 546 -12.04 -11.43 10.58
CA SER A 546 -11.13 -12.44 11.16
C SER A 546 -9.91 -11.78 11.81
N GLY A 547 -9.42 -12.33 12.90
CA GLY A 547 -8.15 -11.95 13.55
C GLY A 547 -8.10 -10.52 14.11
N ASN A 548 -9.23 -9.86 14.32
CA ASN A 548 -9.25 -8.49 14.84
C ASN A 548 -9.18 -8.45 16.36
N SER A 549 -8.62 -7.37 16.89
CA SER A 549 -8.58 -7.10 18.33
C SER A 549 -9.45 -5.90 18.67
N PHE A 550 -10.31 -6.07 19.66
CA PHE A 550 -11.21 -5.02 20.16
C PHE A 550 -10.97 -4.82 21.65
N SER A 551 -10.72 -3.60 22.08
CA SER A 551 -10.59 -3.29 23.51
C SER A 551 -11.06 -1.90 23.82
N GLU A 552 -11.65 -1.73 24.98
CA GLU A 552 -12.02 -0.43 25.57
C GLU A 552 -12.89 0.47 24.66
N ASN A 553 -13.64 -0.10 23.70
CA ASN A 553 -14.60 0.70 22.90
C ASN A 553 -15.85 0.96 23.74
N GLY A 554 -16.33 2.21 23.76
CA GLY A 554 -17.29 2.68 24.73
C GLY A 554 -18.66 1.99 24.72
N LYS A 555 -19.13 1.50 23.57
CA LYS A 555 -20.42 0.81 23.44
C LYS A 555 -20.30 -0.68 23.12
N GLY A 556 -19.09 -1.16 22.82
CA GLY A 556 -18.84 -2.56 22.52
C GLY A 556 -17.96 -2.80 21.30
N SER A 557 -17.71 -4.07 21.02
CA SER A 557 -16.81 -4.46 19.92
C SER A 557 -17.47 -4.34 18.56
N ILE A 558 -18.66 -4.92 18.39
CA ILE A 558 -19.34 -5.10 17.10
C ILE A 558 -20.81 -4.78 17.21
N TYR A 559 -21.32 -4.02 16.24
CA TYR A 559 -22.73 -3.66 16.12
C TYR A 559 -23.19 -3.75 14.66
N ALA A 560 -24.20 -4.56 14.40
CA ALA A 560 -24.85 -4.69 13.09
C ALA A 560 -26.31 -4.31 13.20
N VAL A 561 -26.81 -3.48 12.28
CA VAL A 561 -28.18 -2.93 12.33
C VAL A 561 -28.73 -2.65 10.93
N ASN A 562 -30.05 -2.52 10.79
CA ASN A 562 -30.72 -2.18 9.52
C ASN A 562 -30.38 -3.14 8.38
N GLY A 563 -30.44 -4.45 8.64
CA GLY A 563 -30.20 -5.49 7.63
C GLY A 563 -28.72 -5.69 7.26
N ALA A 564 -27.80 -5.11 8.01
CA ALA A 564 -26.37 -5.36 7.82
C ALA A 564 -25.94 -6.66 8.51
N ALA A 565 -24.89 -7.28 8.01
CA ALA A 565 -24.33 -8.50 8.53
C ALA A 565 -22.81 -8.37 8.83
N VAL A 566 -22.39 -8.94 9.96
CA VAL A 566 -20.98 -9.16 10.30
C VAL A 566 -20.74 -10.66 10.33
N LEU A 567 -19.96 -11.16 9.41
CA LEU A 567 -19.83 -12.59 9.13
C LEU A 567 -18.44 -13.11 9.49
N LEU A 568 -18.43 -14.27 10.12
CA LEU A 568 -17.22 -15.07 10.34
C LEU A 568 -16.93 -15.97 9.13
N ASN A 569 -15.69 -16.36 9.00
CA ASN A 569 -15.31 -17.38 8.02
C ASN A 569 -15.98 -18.72 8.36
N ALA A 570 -16.19 -19.56 7.34
CA ALA A 570 -16.63 -20.92 7.54
C ALA A 570 -15.56 -21.74 8.29
N PRO A 571 -15.94 -22.58 9.27
CA PRO A 571 -15.04 -23.56 9.84
C PRO A 571 -14.45 -24.49 8.78
N THR A 572 -13.15 -24.75 8.86
CA THR A 572 -12.41 -25.65 7.97
C THR A 572 -12.10 -26.98 8.64
N ASP A 573 -11.48 -27.90 7.95
CA ASP A 573 -10.95 -29.17 8.47
C ASP A 573 -11.96 -30.00 9.26
N VAL A 574 -13.23 -30.01 8.85
CA VAL A 574 -14.27 -30.78 9.50
C VAL A 574 -13.96 -32.27 9.38
N LYS A 575 -13.76 -32.93 10.51
CA LYS A 575 -13.41 -34.36 10.63
C LYS A 575 -14.36 -35.05 11.60
N SER A 576 -14.39 -36.35 11.55
CA SER A 576 -15.12 -37.15 12.50
C SER A 576 -14.25 -38.27 13.09
N TYR A 577 -14.48 -38.55 14.35
CA TYR A 577 -13.83 -39.66 15.08
C TYR A 577 -14.76 -40.21 16.13
N ASP A 578 -14.33 -41.23 16.86
CA ASP A 578 -15.16 -41.91 17.86
C ASP A 578 -16.53 -42.35 17.35
N ILE A 579 -16.56 -42.76 16.07
CA ILE A 579 -17.81 -43.16 15.39
C ILE A 579 -18.29 -44.47 15.96
N CYS A 580 -19.46 -44.47 16.62
CA CYS A 580 -20.09 -45.66 17.16
C CYS A 580 -21.51 -45.84 16.63
N SER A 581 -22.30 -46.64 17.29
CA SER A 581 -23.65 -46.98 16.91
C SER A 581 -24.66 -45.86 17.21
N ASP A 582 -24.49 -45.19 18.34
CA ASP A 582 -25.38 -44.22 18.91
C ASP A 582 -24.77 -42.85 19.11
N LYS A 583 -23.48 -42.71 18.76
CA LYS A 583 -22.74 -41.45 18.88
C LYS A 583 -21.61 -41.33 17.85
N LEU A 584 -21.20 -40.14 17.63
CA LEU A 584 -19.97 -39.80 16.92
C LEU A 584 -19.51 -38.40 17.34
N THR A 585 -18.23 -38.13 17.16
CA THR A 585 -17.67 -36.80 17.42
C THR A 585 -17.27 -36.15 16.10
N VAL A 586 -17.71 -34.89 15.88
CA VAL A 586 -17.23 -34.03 14.82
C VAL A 586 -16.29 -33.00 15.39
N SER A 587 -15.24 -32.67 14.67
CA SER A 587 -14.31 -31.60 14.99
C SER A 587 -14.01 -30.74 13.80
N TRP A 588 -13.57 -29.53 14.03
CA TRP A 588 -13.31 -28.52 13.00
C TRP A 588 -12.13 -27.63 13.37
N GLY A 589 -11.64 -26.86 12.40
CA GLY A 589 -10.63 -25.83 12.64
C GLY A 589 -11.21 -24.63 13.36
N GLU A 590 -10.47 -24.04 14.27
CA GLU A 590 -10.85 -22.83 14.99
C GLU A 590 -11.10 -21.66 14.02
N VAL A 591 -12.19 -20.93 14.22
CA VAL A 591 -12.50 -19.70 13.51
C VAL A 591 -12.19 -18.54 14.44
N SER A 592 -11.25 -17.70 14.00
CA SER A 592 -10.85 -16.52 14.77
C SER A 592 -12.05 -15.62 15.04
N GLN A 593 -12.16 -15.17 16.28
CA GLN A 593 -13.23 -14.29 16.79
C GLN A 593 -14.64 -14.93 16.89
N ALA A 594 -14.76 -16.23 16.71
CA ALA A 594 -15.99 -16.90 17.02
C ALA A 594 -16.23 -16.93 18.54
N ASP A 595 -17.44 -16.58 18.95
CA ASP A 595 -17.89 -16.77 20.34
C ASP A 595 -18.39 -18.21 20.59
N GLY A 596 -18.61 -18.95 19.52
CA GLY A 596 -18.97 -20.35 19.55
C GLY A 596 -19.38 -20.89 18.18
N TYR A 597 -19.92 -22.10 18.20
CA TYR A 597 -20.28 -22.84 16.99
C TYR A 597 -21.63 -23.51 17.14
N TYR A 598 -22.48 -23.36 16.13
CA TYR A 598 -23.67 -24.18 15.96
C TYR A 598 -23.35 -25.39 15.09
N VAL A 599 -23.71 -26.57 15.59
CA VAL A 599 -23.57 -27.84 14.88
C VAL A 599 -24.93 -28.20 14.30
N TYR A 600 -24.98 -28.28 13.01
CA TYR A 600 -26.18 -28.67 12.24
C TYR A 600 -26.04 -30.09 11.74
N ARG A 601 -27.13 -30.86 11.83
CA ARG A 601 -27.24 -32.24 11.37
C ARG A 601 -28.50 -32.45 10.57
N LYS A 602 -28.40 -33.27 9.54
CA LYS A 602 -29.54 -33.91 8.86
C LYS A 602 -29.24 -35.38 8.59
N THR A 603 -30.27 -36.20 8.31
CA THR A 603 -30.08 -37.50 7.65
C THR A 603 -29.71 -37.30 6.19
N ASP A 604 -28.95 -38.24 5.62
CA ASP A 604 -28.53 -38.17 4.23
C ASP A 604 -29.69 -38.60 3.31
N SER A 605 -30.71 -37.75 3.21
CA SER A 605 -31.85 -37.86 2.32
C SER A 605 -32.17 -36.50 1.71
N ASP A 606 -32.71 -36.49 0.50
CA ASP A 606 -32.95 -35.28 -0.28
C ASP A 606 -33.98 -34.35 0.37
N ASP A 607 -34.93 -34.89 1.10
CA ASP A 607 -35.97 -34.10 1.81
C ASP A 607 -35.61 -33.68 3.24
N ALA A 608 -34.41 -34.04 3.73
CA ALA A 608 -34.04 -33.74 5.08
C ALA A 608 -33.46 -32.33 5.22
N GLU A 609 -33.98 -31.56 6.15
CA GLU A 609 -33.46 -30.24 6.51
C GLU A 609 -32.46 -30.32 7.68
N PHE A 610 -31.51 -29.40 7.67
CA PHE A 610 -30.57 -29.25 8.75
C PHE A 610 -31.24 -28.73 10.03
N GLN A 611 -31.00 -29.44 11.12
CA GLN A 611 -31.42 -29.02 12.46
C GLN A 611 -30.18 -28.73 13.32
N CYS A 612 -30.25 -27.68 14.10
CA CYS A 612 -29.21 -27.38 15.08
C CYS A 612 -29.28 -28.42 16.20
N VAL A 613 -28.22 -29.23 16.34
CA VAL A 613 -28.13 -30.29 17.33
C VAL A 613 -27.15 -29.98 18.46
N GLY A 614 -26.34 -28.91 18.29
CA GLY A 614 -25.38 -28.51 19.31
C GLY A 614 -25.01 -27.04 19.24
N ASN A 615 -24.74 -26.46 20.41
CA ASN A 615 -24.11 -25.18 20.59
C ASN A 615 -22.82 -25.38 21.41
N VAL A 616 -21.70 -25.06 20.83
CA VAL A 616 -20.36 -25.25 21.42
C VAL A 616 -19.78 -23.86 21.69
N THR A 617 -19.66 -23.51 22.97
CA THR A 617 -19.13 -22.21 23.43
C THR A 617 -17.65 -22.26 23.79
N ASP A 618 -17.08 -23.45 23.89
CA ASP A 618 -15.66 -23.67 24.20
C ASP A 618 -15.16 -24.91 23.45
N GLY A 619 -14.05 -24.76 22.76
CA GLY A 619 -13.45 -25.80 21.93
C GLY A 619 -14.01 -25.90 20.51
N THR A 620 -13.53 -26.90 19.78
CA THR A 620 -13.83 -27.11 18.35
C THR A 620 -14.24 -28.53 18.04
N SER A 621 -15.01 -29.14 18.93
CA SER A 621 -15.55 -30.49 18.75
C SER A 621 -16.90 -30.65 19.44
N TYR A 622 -17.71 -31.51 18.88
CA TYR A 622 -19.03 -31.84 19.41
C TYR A 622 -19.27 -33.34 19.31
N THR A 623 -19.67 -33.98 20.40
CA THR A 623 -20.12 -35.34 20.38
C THR A 623 -21.63 -35.40 20.33
N ASP A 624 -22.12 -35.96 19.26
CA ASP A 624 -23.55 -36.14 19.00
C ASP A 624 -23.99 -37.52 19.49
N TYR A 625 -25.01 -37.58 20.33
CA TYR A 625 -25.55 -38.77 20.94
C TYR A 625 -26.95 -39.10 20.44
N GLY A 626 -27.41 -40.31 20.69
CA GLY A 626 -28.77 -40.76 20.34
C GLY A 626 -28.96 -40.97 18.85
N LEU A 627 -27.88 -41.28 18.17
CA LEU A 627 -27.89 -41.60 16.76
C LEU A 627 -28.45 -42.99 16.50
N VAL A 628 -29.02 -43.21 15.32
CA VAL A 628 -29.51 -44.50 14.87
C VAL A 628 -28.36 -45.29 14.25
N PRO A 629 -28.14 -46.56 14.67
CA PRO A 629 -27.11 -47.39 14.08
C PRO A 629 -27.26 -47.54 12.55
N LYS A 630 -26.12 -47.70 11.87
CA LYS A 630 -26.05 -47.92 10.41
C LYS A 630 -26.70 -46.80 9.56
N THR A 631 -26.92 -45.63 10.12
CA THR A 631 -27.56 -44.49 9.50
C THR A 631 -26.51 -43.48 9.05
N ARG A 632 -26.72 -42.86 7.89
CA ARG A 632 -25.84 -41.82 7.37
C ARG A 632 -26.40 -40.44 7.78
N TYR A 633 -25.53 -39.63 8.42
CA TYR A 633 -25.82 -38.27 8.82
C TYR A 633 -24.90 -37.30 8.12
N VAL A 634 -25.39 -36.11 7.80
CA VAL A 634 -24.63 -35.01 7.23
C VAL A 634 -24.53 -33.90 8.26
N TYR A 635 -23.31 -33.44 8.50
CA TYR A 635 -23.02 -32.36 9.44
C TYR A 635 -22.51 -31.12 8.72
N LYS A 636 -22.89 -29.96 9.24
CA LYS A 636 -22.45 -28.64 8.84
C LYS A 636 -22.22 -27.81 10.10
N ILE A 637 -21.10 -27.12 10.17
CA ILE A 637 -20.74 -26.29 11.32
C ILE A 637 -20.80 -24.83 10.91
N LYS A 638 -21.39 -23.97 11.72
CA LYS A 638 -21.36 -22.52 11.58
C LYS A 638 -20.76 -21.90 12.82
N ALA A 639 -19.76 -21.04 12.63
CA ALA A 639 -19.28 -20.17 13.69
C ALA A 639 -20.32 -19.05 13.92
N TYR A 640 -20.46 -18.58 15.14
CA TYR A 640 -21.30 -17.43 15.45
C TYR A 640 -20.57 -16.38 16.27
N LEU A 641 -21.08 -15.16 16.18
CA LEU A 641 -20.60 -13.98 16.88
C LEU A 641 -21.76 -13.32 17.63
N ASN A 642 -21.57 -12.98 18.88
CA ASN A 642 -22.49 -12.17 19.65
C ASN A 642 -22.23 -10.69 19.35
N THR A 643 -23.16 -10.04 18.70
CA THR A 643 -23.16 -8.57 18.56
C THR A 643 -23.90 -7.93 19.75
N VAL A 644 -23.93 -6.60 19.80
CA VAL A 644 -24.59 -5.90 20.93
C VAL A 644 -26.08 -6.23 21.03
N ASP A 645 -26.77 -6.43 19.92
CA ASP A 645 -28.23 -6.63 19.89
C ASP A 645 -28.66 -8.03 19.38
N ASP A 646 -27.76 -8.83 18.78
CA ASP A 646 -28.14 -10.07 18.09
C ASP A 646 -26.96 -11.05 17.97
N VAL A 647 -27.24 -12.28 17.57
CA VAL A 647 -26.27 -13.32 17.24
C VAL A 647 -26.16 -13.42 15.71
N GLN A 648 -24.98 -13.21 15.18
CA GLN A 648 -24.71 -13.31 13.75
C GLN A 648 -24.03 -14.65 13.42
N GLU A 649 -24.65 -15.46 12.57
CA GLU A 649 -24.07 -16.70 12.09
C GLU A 649 -23.18 -16.48 10.86
N GLY A 650 -21.98 -17.01 10.89
CA GLY A 650 -21.07 -17.03 9.75
C GLY A 650 -21.48 -18.03 8.67
N SER A 651 -20.68 -18.14 7.64
CA SER A 651 -20.85 -19.13 6.60
C SER A 651 -20.72 -20.55 7.14
N GLY A 652 -21.51 -21.49 6.59
CA GLY A 652 -21.43 -22.89 6.95
C GLY A 652 -20.15 -23.55 6.40
N SER A 653 -19.59 -24.50 7.15
CA SER A 653 -18.49 -25.36 6.70
C SER A 653 -18.91 -26.20 5.47
N ALA A 654 -17.96 -26.85 4.85
CA ALA A 654 -18.24 -27.96 3.95
C ALA A 654 -19.07 -29.03 4.69
N GLU A 655 -19.98 -29.67 3.98
CA GLU A 655 -20.81 -30.76 4.52
C GLU A 655 -19.98 -32.04 4.61
N VAL A 656 -20.07 -32.73 5.76
CA VAL A 656 -19.41 -34.00 5.98
C VAL A 656 -20.45 -35.09 6.22
N SER A 657 -20.44 -36.11 5.38
CA SER A 657 -21.36 -37.25 5.47
C SER A 657 -20.69 -38.41 6.21
N ILE A 658 -21.30 -38.87 7.31
CA ILE A 658 -20.75 -39.86 8.22
C ILE A 658 -21.80 -40.95 8.48
N LYS A 659 -21.40 -42.21 8.38
CA LYS A 659 -22.24 -43.33 8.69
C LYS A 659 -21.92 -43.89 10.07
N THR A 660 -22.90 -44.02 10.94
CA THR A 660 -22.79 -44.67 12.25
C THR A 660 -22.50 -46.15 12.07
N LYS A 661 -21.84 -46.70 13.07
CA LYS A 661 -21.47 -48.12 13.14
C LYS A 661 -22.56 -48.98 13.80
N LEU A 662 -22.34 -50.27 13.86
CA LEU A 662 -23.05 -51.16 14.69
C LEU A 662 -22.28 -51.37 16.01
N THR A 663 -22.96 -51.63 17.12
CA THR A 663 -22.28 -51.97 18.39
C THR A 663 -21.99 -53.45 18.46
N ILE A 664 -20.89 -53.82 19.11
CA ILE A 664 -20.63 -55.20 19.54
C ILE A 664 -21.06 -55.46 20.97
N ILE A 665 -21.61 -54.48 21.70
CA ILE A 665 -22.20 -54.70 23.03
C ILE A 665 -23.31 -55.73 22.91
N GLY A 666 -23.27 -56.73 23.78
CA GLY A 666 -24.19 -57.90 23.70
C GLY A 666 -23.73 -59.00 22.76
N CYS A 667 -22.53 -58.92 22.16
CA CYS A 667 -21.97 -60.03 21.42
C CYS A 667 -21.80 -61.27 22.35
N THR A 668 -21.92 -62.41 21.74
CA THR A 668 -21.70 -63.71 22.38
C THR A 668 -20.51 -64.41 21.75
N THR A 669 -19.92 -65.35 22.48
CA THR A 669 -18.76 -66.10 21.98
C THR A 669 -18.88 -67.58 22.32
N ASN A 670 -18.22 -68.46 21.55
CA ASN A 670 -18.03 -69.85 21.86
C ASN A 670 -16.69 -70.11 22.55
N MET A 671 -16.16 -69.10 23.26
CA MET A 671 -14.88 -69.17 23.97
C MET A 671 -14.92 -70.17 25.11
N ARG A 672 -13.83 -70.89 25.31
CA ARG A 672 -13.66 -71.84 26.46
C ARG A 672 -13.44 -71.07 27.72
N GLY A 673 -14.14 -71.44 28.81
CA GLY A 673 -14.04 -70.83 30.13
C GLY A 673 -12.73 -71.06 30.86
N SER A 674 -11.89 -72.03 30.41
CA SER A 674 -10.59 -72.27 31.04
C SER A 674 -9.52 -72.80 30.07
N MET A 675 -8.25 -72.54 30.40
CA MET A 675 -7.08 -73.05 29.69
C MET A 675 -5.98 -73.48 30.71
N SER A 676 -5.19 -74.46 30.33
CA SER A 676 -4.07 -74.89 31.17
C SER A 676 -2.89 -73.96 31.10
N TYR A 677 -2.27 -73.66 32.21
CA TYR A 677 -1.06 -72.86 32.28
C TYR A 677 0.10 -73.50 31.53
N THR A 678 0.86 -72.72 30.80
CA THR A 678 2.04 -73.15 30.00
C THR A 678 3.26 -72.25 30.15
N GLY A 679 3.16 -71.19 30.91
CA GLY A 679 4.19 -70.14 31.06
C GLY A 679 4.39 -69.30 29.81
N LYS A 680 3.48 -69.37 28.82
CA LYS A 680 3.41 -68.54 27.62
C LYS A 680 2.03 -67.90 27.54
N GLU A 681 1.91 -66.89 26.70
CA GLU A 681 0.61 -66.27 26.41
C GLU A 681 -0.42 -67.36 26.04
N ARG A 682 -1.61 -67.21 26.59
CA ARG A 682 -2.75 -68.04 26.30
C ARG A 682 -3.75 -67.22 25.50
N THR A 683 -3.92 -67.63 24.26
CA THR A 683 -4.92 -67.06 23.35
C THR A 683 -5.84 -68.18 22.89
N GLN A 684 -7.09 -67.85 22.58
CA GLN A 684 -8.09 -68.79 22.08
C GLN A 684 -8.52 -68.39 20.69
N ILE A 685 -8.81 -69.39 19.87
CA ILE A 685 -9.54 -69.21 18.63
C ILE A 685 -11.01 -69.49 18.97
N PHE A 686 -11.84 -68.49 18.76
CA PHE A 686 -13.28 -68.58 19.03
C PHE A 686 -14.01 -67.61 18.09
N ASP A 687 -15.28 -67.83 17.83
CA ASP A 687 -16.13 -66.99 17.07
C ASP A 687 -16.83 -65.96 17.94
N VAL A 688 -17.05 -64.79 17.40
CA VAL A 688 -17.83 -63.70 18.00
C VAL A 688 -19.12 -63.50 17.19
N PHE A 689 -20.26 -63.43 17.87
CA PHE A 689 -21.57 -63.33 17.24
C PHE A 689 -22.29 -62.09 17.72
N VAL A 690 -22.86 -61.31 16.75
CA VAL A 690 -23.73 -60.15 17.01
C VAL A 690 -25.04 -60.40 16.26
N GLY A 691 -26.16 -60.40 16.96
CA GLY A 691 -27.48 -60.58 16.37
C GLY A 691 -27.67 -61.91 15.56
N GLY A 692 -26.85 -62.93 15.88
CA GLY A 692 -26.87 -64.19 15.15
C GLY A 692 -25.89 -64.31 13.98
N GLU A 693 -25.28 -63.20 13.59
CA GLU A 693 -24.25 -63.13 12.54
C GLU A 693 -22.86 -63.37 13.12
N THR A 694 -22.03 -64.15 12.44
CA THR A 694 -20.64 -64.41 12.83
C THR A 694 -19.74 -63.30 12.29
N LEU A 695 -19.01 -62.65 13.18
CA LEU A 695 -18.09 -61.55 12.85
C LEU A 695 -16.74 -62.09 12.34
N ILE A 696 -16.12 -61.36 11.43
CA ILE A 696 -14.86 -61.73 10.78
C ILE A 696 -13.69 -61.12 11.59
N PRO A 697 -12.77 -61.93 12.16
CA PRO A 697 -11.59 -61.44 12.84
C PRO A 697 -10.75 -60.50 11.96
N ASP A 698 -10.13 -59.48 12.56
CA ASP A 698 -9.30 -58.46 11.91
C ASP A 698 -10.00 -57.55 10.87
N ILE A 699 -11.28 -57.80 10.60
CA ILE A 699 -12.16 -56.93 9.77
C ILE A 699 -13.24 -56.31 10.65
N ASP A 700 -14.02 -57.11 11.36
CA ASP A 700 -15.13 -56.65 12.19
C ASP A 700 -14.73 -56.46 13.67
N TYR A 701 -13.73 -57.18 14.13
CA TYR A 701 -13.22 -57.06 15.47
C TYR A 701 -11.75 -57.49 15.60
N ARG A 702 -11.11 -57.03 16.66
CA ARG A 702 -9.81 -57.54 17.09
C ARG A 702 -9.85 -57.98 18.55
N LEU A 703 -8.94 -58.87 18.92
CA LEU A 703 -8.82 -59.36 20.28
C LEU A 703 -7.60 -58.77 20.97
N VAL A 704 -7.80 -58.28 22.19
CA VAL A 704 -6.73 -57.81 23.07
C VAL A 704 -6.76 -58.64 24.37
N TYR A 705 -5.70 -59.37 24.59
CA TYR A 705 -5.58 -60.20 25.79
C TYR A 705 -4.82 -59.47 26.88
N SER A 706 -5.25 -59.69 28.13
CA SER A 706 -4.53 -59.23 29.31
C SER A 706 -4.56 -60.29 30.39
N ASN A 707 -3.56 -60.30 31.27
CA ASN A 707 -3.38 -61.31 32.33
C ASN A 707 -3.37 -62.72 31.79
N ASN A 708 -3.04 -62.99 30.53
CA ASN A 708 -3.19 -64.25 29.82
C ASN A 708 -1.94 -65.15 29.86
N ILE A 709 -1.01 -64.90 30.76
CA ILE A 709 0.23 -65.67 30.92
C ILE A 709 0.22 -66.52 32.20
N ASN A 710 -0.15 -65.88 33.29
CA ASN A 710 -0.08 -66.48 34.62
C ASN A 710 -1.36 -67.21 35.06
N VAL A 711 -1.28 -68.10 36.04
CA VAL A 711 -2.45 -68.71 36.64
C VAL A 711 -3.34 -67.68 37.27
N GLY A 712 -4.64 -67.70 37.00
CA GLY A 712 -5.64 -66.72 37.42
C GLY A 712 -6.63 -66.41 36.35
N THR A 713 -7.39 -65.36 36.53
CA THR A 713 -8.37 -64.93 35.58
C THR A 713 -7.70 -64.07 34.51
N ALA A 714 -7.69 -64.55 33.29
CA ALA A 714 -7.30 -63.81 32.08
C ALA A 714 -8.52 -63.14 31.49
N LYS A 715 -8.25 -62.04 30.82
CA LYS A 715 -9.25 -61.26 30.11
C LYS A 715 -8.93 -61.21 28.63
N VAL A 716 -9.95 -61.31 27.78
CA VAL A 716 -9.92 -60.97 26.38
C VAL A 716 -10.94 -59.89 26.12
N THR A 717 -10.47 -58.77 25.60
CA THR A 717 -11.35 -57.68 25.14
C THR A 717 -11.58 -57.87 23.64
N VAL A 718 -12.83 -58.05 23.26
CA VAL A 718 -13.27 -57.98 21.85
C VAL A 718 -13.52 -56.51 21.54
N ILE A 719 -12.79 -55.93 20.61
CA ILE A 719 -12.87 -54.52 20.20
C ILE A 719 -13.43 -54.48 18.80
N GLY A 720 -14.57 -53.82 18.61
CA GLY A 720 -15.20 -53.64 17.31
C GLY A 720 -14.31 -52.84 16.36
N MET A 721 -14.28 -53.27 15.11
CA MET A 721 -13.54 -52.68 13.99
C MET A 721 -14.46 -52.52 12.78
N GLY A 722 -13.96 -51.84 11.75
CA GLY A 722 -14.69 -51.65 10.49
C GLY A 722 -16.07 -51.05 10.72
N GLN A 723 -17.10 -51.80 10.43
CA GLN A 723 -18.49 -51.38 10.64
C GLN A 723 -19.01 -51.52 12.07
N TYR A 724 -18.19 -52.03 12.99
CA TYR A 724 -18.54 -52.22 14.39
C TYR A 724 -17.74 -51.30 15.30
N CYS A 725 -18.25 -50.99 16.46
CA CYS A 725 -17.63 -50.19 17.50
C CYS A 725 -17.79 -50.85 18.87
N ASP A 726 -17.33 -50.14 19.89
CA ASP A 726 -17.33 -50.55 21.29
C ASP A 726 -16.38 -51.72 21.60
N SER A 727 -16.41 -52.17 22.83
CA SER A 727 -15.65 -53.33 23.28
C SER A 727 -16.38 -54.09 24.35
N VAL A 728 -16.17 -55.36 24.39
CA VAL A 728 -16.75 -56.25 25.41
C VAL A 728 -15.64 -57.14 26.00
N ASP A 729 -15.61 -57.22 27.30
CA ASP A 729 -14.67 -58.04 28.03
C ASP A 729 -15.24 -59.44 28.31
N PHE A 730 -14.49 -60.45 27.95
CA PHE A 730 -14.73 -61.82 28.33
C PHE A 730 -13.59 -62.34 29.21
N GLN A 731 -13.91 -63.20 30.15
CA GLN A 731 -12.92 -63.77 31.07
C GLN A 731 -12.80 -65.29 30.88
N PHE A 732 -11.61 -65.78 31.05
CA PHE A 732 -11.33 -67.21 31.13
C PHE A 732 -10.26 -67.51 32.19
N ASN A 733 -10.29 -68.66 32.76
CA ASN A 733 -9.33 -69.00 33.80
C ASN A 733 -8.12 -69.75 33.21
N ILE A 734 -6.93 -69.38 33.66
CA ILE A 734 -5.72 -70.11 33.43
C ILE A 734 -5.47 -70.90 34.71
N THR A 735 -5.54 -72.25 34.59
CA THR A 735 -5.42 -73.15 35.72
C THR A 735 -4.12 -73.98 35.64
N LEU A 736 -3.51 -74.18 36.79
CA LEU A 736 -2.42 -75.12 36.82
C LEU A 736 -2.96 -76.55 36.56
N ARG A 737 -2.16 -77.36 35.90
CA ARG A 737 -2.42 -78.81 35.91
C ARG A 737 -2.27 -79.30 37.31
N SER A 738 -2.98 -80.36 37.67
CA SER A 738 -2.89 -80.97 39.00
C SER A 738 -1.47 -81.45 39.38
N ASP A 739 -0.63 -81.78 38.40
CA ASP A 739 0.77 -82.14 38.55
C ASP A 739 1.71 -80.94 38.78
N ASN A 740 1.22 -79.71 38.64
CA ASN A 740 1.95 -78.48 38.87
C ASN A 740 1.55 -77.79 40.19
N VAL A 741 0.70 -78.34 40.96
CA VAL A 741 0.33 -77.82 42.30
C VAL A 741 1.51 -77.84 43.23
N MET A 742 1.93 -76.74 43.74
CA MET A 742 2.94 -76.63 44.76
C MET A 742 2.33 -77.02 46.15
N VAL A 743 2.91 -78.01 46.84
CA VAL A 743 2.46 -78.35 48.18
C VAL A 743 3.38 -77.62 49.18
N ILE A 744 2.79 -76.82 50.04
CA ILE A 744 3.51 -76.15 51.12
C ILE A 744 3.34 -77.03 52.40
N LYS A 745 4.45 -77.55 52.91
CA LYS A 745 4.42 -78.27 54.14
C LYS A 745 5.19 -77.50 55.21
N PRO A 746 4.53 -77.05 56.28
CA PRO A 746 5.25 -76.48 57.44
C PRO A 746 6.07 -77.58 58.15
N GLN A 747 7.33 -77.26 58.36
CA GLN A 747 8.17 -78.09 59.24
C GLN A 747 8.75 -77.24 60.34
N GLU A 748 8.55 -77.63 61.55
CA GLU A 748 9.17 -76.99 62.72
C GLU A 748 10.63 -77.44 62.87
N LEU A 749 11.52 -76.66 62.28
CA LEU A 749 12.95 -76.79 62.56
C LEU A 749 13.47 -75.35 62.78
N ASN A 750 13.76 -75.05 64.01
CA ASN A 750 14.43 -73.77 64.37
C ASN A 750 13.75 -72.45 63.85
N LYS A 751 12.40 -72.38 64.00
CA LYS A 751 11.67 -71.17 63.56
C LYS A 751 11.68 -70.89 62.08
N LYS A 752 11.80 -71.87 61.24
CA LYS A 752 11.76 -71.73 59.75
C LYS A 752 10.68 -72.65 59.20
N SER A 753 10.01 -72.19 58.13
CA SER A 753 9.12 -73.00 57.30
C SER A 753 9.79 -73.34 55.98
N VAL A 754 9.61 -74.55 55.51
CA VAL A 754 10.13 -75.00 54.21
C VAL A 754 8.99 -75.02 53.21
N VAL A 755 9.21 -74.39 52.12
CA VAL A 755 8.30 -74.42 50.98
C VAL A 755 8.87 -75.40 49.96
N SER A 756 8.09 -76.39 49.55
CA SER A 756 8.48 -77.33 48.51
C SER A 756 7.33 -77.53 47.53
N GLY A 757 7.66 -77.80 46.35
CA GLY A 757 6.69 -77.99 45.25
C GLY A 757 7.41 -78.24 43.93
N LYS A 758 6.66 -78.58 42.89
CA LYS A 758 7.18 -78.65 41.52
C LYS A 758 7.33 -77.29 40.95
N PRO A 759 8.44 -77.01 40.29
CA PRO A 759 8.60 -75.69 39.66
C PRO A 759 7.61 -75.50 38.50
N THR A 760 7.02 -74.34 38.48
CA THR A 760 6.20 -73.90 37.34
C THR A 760 7.12 -73.61 36.13
N MET A 761 6.81 -74.19 34.97
CA MET A 761 7.65 -74.08 33.77
C MET A 761 7.84 -72.62 33.38
N LYS A 762 9.10 -72.21 33.24
CA LYS A 762 9.51 -70.82 32.88
C LYS A 762 9.13 -69.68 33.85
N ALA A 763 8.83 -69.97 35.10
CA ALA A 763 8.82 -68.97 36.11
C ALA A 763 10.25 -68.51 36.43
N GLN A 764 10.48 -67.21 36.64
CA GLN A 764 11.78 -66.68 37.03
C GLN A 764 12.02 -66.79 38.52
N GLY A 765 10.96 -66.97 39.26
CA GLY A 765 11.03 -67.14 40.73
C GLY A 765 9.66 -67.35 41.34
N TYR A 766 9.64 -67.42 42.64
CA TYR A 766 8.41 -67.50 43.42
C TYR A 766 8.47 -66.47 44.54
N GLU A 767 7.41 -65.75 44.73
CA GLU A 767 7.23 -64.79 45.81
C GLU A 767 6.47 -65.52 46.93
N VAL A 768 6.98 -65.42 48.12
CA VAL A 768 6.38 -66.09 49.36
C VAL A 768 6.13 -64.96 50.35
N THR A 769 4.91 -64.88 50.85
CA THR A 769 4.54 -63.90 51.83
C THR A 769 3.80 -64.55 53.01
N GLU A 770 3.92 -63.99 54.19
CA GLU A 770 3.19 -64.39 55.35
C GLU A 770 1.86 -63.61 55.49
N ALA A 771 0.78 -64.29 55.76
CA ALA A 771 -0.54 -63.73 56.02
C ALA A 771 -1.07 -64.11 57.41
N ALA A 772 -1.84 -63.25 58.02
CA ALA A 772 -2.54 -63.55 59.26
C ALA A 772 -3.69 -64.52 58.94
N LYS A 773 -3.78 -65.61 59.75
CA LYS A 773 -4.73 -66.70 59.54
C LYS A 773 -6.20 -66.31 59.42
N ASP A 774 -6.58 -65.12 59.91
CA ASP A 774 -8.01 -64.71 60.05
C ASP A 774 -8.46 -63.59 59.12
N LYS A 775 -7.68 -63.19 58.05
CA LYS A 775 -8.04 -62.15 57.10
C LYS A 775 -8.20 -62.69 55.68
N LEU A 776 -9.40 -62.60 55.16
CA LEU A 776 -9.76 -62.90 53.74
C LEU A 776 -9.19 -61.93 52.72
N ASP A 777 -8.98 -60.64 53.10
CA ASP A 777 -8.32 -59.65 52.32
C ASP A 777 -6.93 -59.33 52.86
N TYR A 778 -5.94 -59.82 52.21
CA TYR A 778 -4.54 -59.65 52.59
C TYR A 778 -3.77 -58.81 51.58
N THR A 779 -3.28 -57.67 52.03
CA THR A 779 -2.32 -56.87 51.28
C THR A 779 -0.91 -57.20 51.81
N PRO A 780 -0.01 -57.79 51.00
CA PRO A 780 1.31 -58.20 51.48
C PRO A 780 2.11 -57.03 52.04
N LYS A 781 2.71 -57.22 53.22
CA LYS A 781 3.67 -56.22 53.69
C LYS A 781 5.01 -56.50 53.00
N LYS A 782 5.55 -55.56 52.28
CA LYS A 782 6.81 -55.64 51.53
C LYS A 782 7.96 -56.19 52.33
N GLU A 783 7.98 -55.90 53.55
CA GLU A 783 9.06 -56.38 54.53
C GLU A 783 9.08 -57.88 54.77
N LEU A 784 8.02 -58.63 54.46
CA LEU A 784 7.89 -60.03 54.66
C LEU A 784 7.92 -60.86 53.36
N VAL A 785 8.07 -60.20 52.22
CA VAL A 785 8.13 -60.86 50.91
C VAL A 785 9.54 -61.37 50.66
N THR A 786 9.68 -62.64 50.33
CA THR A 786 10.94 -63.26 49.93
C THR A 786 10.78 -63.92 48.58
N VAL A 787 11.56 -63.40 47.61
CA VAL A 787 11.60 -63.95 46.24
C VAL A 787 12.52 -65.18 46.21
N VAL A 788 11.99 -66.34 45.84
CA VAL A 788 12.71 -67.56 45.67
C VAL A 788 13.21 -67.72 44.23
N ASN A 789 14.49 -68.02 44.12
CA ASN A 789 15.09 -68.20 42.80
C ASN A 789 14.34 -69.31 42.02
N TYR A 790 14.19 -69.06 40.72
CA TYR A 790 13.51 -69.95 39.78
C TYR A 790 13.93 -71.41 39.80
N ASN A 791 15.22 -71.68 39.98
CA ASN A 791 15.77 -72.99 39.95
C ASN A 791 15.70 -73.77 41.31
N SER A 792 15.16 -73.11 42.29
CA SER A 792 15.05 -73.71 43.64
C SER A 792 13.61 -73.67 44.15
N PRO A 793 12.79 -74.65 43.83
CA PRO A 793 11.35 -74.62 44.16
C PRO A 793 11.10 -74.79 45.68
N ALA A 794 12.14 -75.12 46.46
CA ALA A 794 12.03 -75.17 47.90
C ALA A 794 13.05 -74.23 48.56
N GLN A 795 12.53 -73.36 49.39
CA GLN A 795 13.34 -72.39 50.12
C GLN A 795 12.86 -72.31 51.58
N VAL A 796 13.80 -72.18 52.46
CA VAL A 796 13.51 -72.00 53.90
C VAL A 796 13.37 -70.51 54.19
N ILE A 797 12.20 -70.07 54.65
CA ILE A 797 11.89 -68.71 55.03
C ILE A 797 12.00 -68.59 56.57
N LYS A 798 12.73 -67.59 57.02
CA LYS A 798 12.80 -67.27 58.42
C LYS A 798 11.53 -66.53 58.83
N ARG A 799 10.84 -67.06 59.86
CA ARG A 799 9.60 -66.48 60.39
C ARG A 799 9.80 -65.88 61.77
N ALA A 800 9.13 -64.85 62.09
CA ALA A 800 9.13 -64.24 63.42
C ALA A 800 8.23 -65.00 64.36
N ARG A 801 7.09 -65.57 63.89
CA ARG A 801 6.12 -66.35 64.65
C ARG A 801 5.48 -67.44 63.77
N ALA A 802 5.88 -68.66 63.85
CA ALA A 802 5.41 -69.72 62.97
C ALA A 802 3.93 -70.10 63.17
N ASP A 803 3.39 -69.81 64.32
CA ASP A 803 2.06 -70.19 64.77
C ASP A 803 0.93 -69.22 64.42
N MET A 804 1.28 -68.08 63.85
CA MET A 804 0.31 -66.99 63.60
C MET A 804 0.12 -66.61 62.09
N LEU A 805 0.78 -67.27 61.18
CA LEU A 805 0.81 -66.83 59.77
C LEU A 805 0.51 -68.01 58.83
N ASP A 806 -0.35 -67.70 57.81
CA ASP A 806 -0.46 -68.54 56.63
C ASP A 806 0.60 -68.12 55.61
N LEU A 807 1.06 -69.12 54.84
CA LEU A 807 1.97 -68.87 53.77
C LEU A 807 1.21 -68.88 52.46
N ARG A 808 1.45 -67.87 51.71
CA ARG A 808 0.93 -67.72 50.32
C ARG A 808 2.10 -67.64 49.37
N VAL A 809 1.98 -68.30 48.19
CA VAL A 809 3.03 -68.41 47.20
C VAL A 809 2.42 -68.07 45.82
N ARG A 810 3.13 -67.32 45.07
CA ARG A 810 2.79 -67.08 43.66
C ARG A 810 4.05 -67.10 42.78
N SER A 811 3.88 -67.47 41.52
CA SER A 811 4.95 -67.36 40.53
C SER A 811 5.03 -65.91 39.98
N TYR A 812 6.16 -65.42 39.60
CA TYR A 812 6.36 -64.21 38.95
C TYR A 812 7.34 -64.34 37.78
N ARG A 813 7.23 -63.38 36.87
CA ARG A 813 8.16 -63.19 35.74
C ARG A 813 8.41 -61.68 35.55
N GLU A 814 9.64 -61.27 35.42
CA GLU A 814 10.03 -59.98 35.16
C GLU A 814 9.90 -59.69 33.65
N LEU A 815 9.16 -58.66 33.28
CA LEU A 815 9.01 -58.16 31.92
C LEU A 815 9.20 -56.63 31.96
N THR A 816 10.17 -56.14 31.19
CA THR A 816 10.43 -54.70 31.06
C THR A 816 10.61 -53.91 32.36
N GLY A 817 11.25 -54.52 33.38
CA GLY A 817 11.50 -53.87 34.67
C GLY A 817 10.39 -53.95 35.72
N GLU A 818 9.26 -54.56 35.38
CA GLU A 818 8.18 -54.85 36.31
C GLU A 818 7.99 -56.38 36.49
N ASN A 819 7.73 -56.81 37.70
CA ASN A 819 7.43 -58.21 38.00
C ASN A 819 5.97 -58.55 37.73
N ILE A 820 5.70 -59.43 36.80
CA ILE A 820 4.35 -59.92 36.52
C ILE A 820 4.10 -61.19 37.38
N TYR A 821 3.11 -61.08 38.21
CA TYR A 821 2.81 -62.11 39.20
C TYR A 821 1.70 -63.04 38.74
N GLY A 822 1.84 -64.31 39.08
CA GLY A 822 0.76 -65.28 39.00
C GLY A 822 -0.25 -65.09 40.16
N ALA A 823 -1.33 -65.90 40.14
CA ALA A 823 -2.27 -65.90 41.27
C ALA A 823 -1.64 -66.45 42.54
N TRP A 824 -2.08 -65.92 43.72
CA TRP A 824 -1.69 -66.48 45.02
C TRP A 824 -2.30 -67.82 45.19
N LEU A 825 -1.52 -68.79 45.69
CA LEU A 825 -1.94 -70.11 46.10
C LEU A 825 -2.40 -70.04 47.55
#